data_8728fb92b1427a8d41b9e286519854a6
#
_entry.id   8728fb92b1427a8d41b9e286519854a6
#
_cell.length_a   1.000
_cell.length_b   1.000
_cell.length_c   1.000
_cell.angle_alpha   90.00
_cell.angle_beta   90.00
_cell.angle_gamma   90.00
#
_symmetry.space_group_name_H-M   'P 1'
#
loop_
_entity.id
_entity.type
_entity.pdbx_description
1 polymer ?
#
loop_
_entity_poly.entity_id
_entity_poly.type
_entity_poly.pdbx_seq_one_letter_code
_entity_poly.pdbx_strand_id
1 'polypeptide(L)'
;GQISMDSVGVEDTAEQLNRLIDIGETMARKYDVVVTNPPYAGMGNLSAKVNEFAKENYPTSKSDLSTIFMERTLSMCKNDCYMSMINIPVWMFLTTYEKLRKSILLNDTYVNMLHLGRGIFGSDFGTTAFVIQKGHIQNYKGSYRRLFDKQGAVDSVETKEQWFFSEKGLYVAKQDELAKIPGAPLAYWASKNFIAAFEGDNLGRLCDLSEGIHSRNNDEFLRLWYEACANRSSLSTFSKAKKWYPCNKGGGYRKWYGNNDYVIDWENDGQHIRNFKKASVGNNRHRFDEGITFTTITSAERTFRYSPEGYLYDMAGPTFFVHNKELMYYILAAFSSKLGYHFLSAINPGVSLKLGEVNNFPIIVENQELGQVDFLSKENVTMCKDDWDAFETSWDFKVHPLVSMSKGLWDATSTAAAMDYFYGYLPEASCPLEICYLLWQGQCKERFEKLKANEEELNRIFIDIYGLQDELTPEVEDKDVTVRKADLQRDIKSLLSYAVGCMFGRYSLDVEGLAYAGGEWDSSKYQSYIPDADNVIPITDEEYLNDDIVSRLCAWLKVVYGADTLEANLDYIAKALGNKGSTSREIIRNYFLNDFFKDHCQTYSVTGSGKRPIYWLFDSGKQNGFKALVYLHRYTPDTIGNLRIDYLHKMQRVYESEINRMQDMMDHSGNAREVAAASKRKDKLAKQLKECREYDEKISHLALSRIELDLDDGVKVNYRKLQTAQDGKFYEVLADSKNIMVKEKK
;
A
#
# COMPACT_ATOMS: atom_id res chain seq x y z
N GLY A 1 -60.62 -26.55 52.42
CA GLY A 1 -59.28 -26.77 52.81
C GLY A 1 -58.65 -25.52 53.35
N GLN A 2 -58.12 -25.50 54.54
CA GLN A 2 -57.38 -24.44 55.17
C GLN A 2 -56.04 -24.24 54.33
N ILE A 3 -55.83 -23.08 53.74
CA ILE A 3 -54.56 -22.69 53.21
C ILE A 3 -53.69 -22.32 54.43
N SER A 4 -52.66 -23.11 54.72
CA SER A 4 -51.66 -22.78 55.74
C SER A 4 -50.71 -21.66 55.19
N MET A 5 -50.17 -20.87 56.11
CA MET A 5 -49.19 -19.84 55.71
C MET A 5 -47.94 -20.44 55.06
N ASP A 6 -47.65 -21.72 55.21
CA ASP A 6 -46.55 -22.45 54.56
C ASP A 6 -46.85 -22.82 53.11
N SER A 7 -48.08 -22.62 52.60
CA SER A 7 -48.46 -22.91 51.22
C SER A 7 -48.45 -21.64 50.34
N VAL A 8 -48.21 -20.45 50.92
CA VAL A 8 -48.12 -19.22 50.19
C VAL A 8 -46.79 -19.23 49.40
N GLY A 9 -46.86 -19.23 48.06
CA GLY A 9 -45.76 -19.33 47.16
C GLY A 9 -45.42 -20.72 46.58
N VAL A 10 -46.07 -21.81 47.14
CA VAL A 10 -45.88 -23.17 46.64
C VAL A 10 -46.48 -23.33 45.24
N GLU A 11 -47.63 -22.69 44.94
CA GLU A 11 -48.28 -22.74 43.65
C GLU A 11 -47.46 -21.99 42.63
N ASP A 12 -46.94 -20.80 42.97
CA ASP A 12 -46.03 -20.03 42.07
C ASP A 12 -44.72 -20.78 41.79
N THR A 13 -44.18 -21.45 42.84
CA THR A 13 -42.96 -22.26 42.66
C THR A 13 -43.24 -23.51 41.83
N ALA A 14 -44.38 -24.16 42.01
CA ALA A 14 -44.79 -25.32 41.20
C ALA A 14 -45.03 -24.92 39.74
N GLU A 15 -45.66 -23.76 39.49
CA GLU A 15 -45.84 -23.24 38.12
C GLU A 15 -44.49 -22.91 37.45
N GLN A 16 -43.58 -22.26 38.16
CA GLN A 16 -42.22 -21.99 37.64
C GLN A 16 -41.45 -23.28 37.37
N LEU A 17 -41.55 -24.28 38.27
CA LEU A 17 -40.90 -25.57 38.08
C LEU A 17 -41.49 -26.33 36.89
N ASN A 18 -42.81 -26.34 36.71
CA ASN A 18 -43.43 -26.94 35.53
C ASN A 18 -42.98 -26.26 34.23
N ARG A 19 -42.90 -24.93 34.18
CA ARG A 19 -42.36 -24.20 33.02
C ARG A 19 -40.91 -24.59 32.74
N LEU A 20 -40.06 -24.77 33.76
CA LEU A 20 -38.68 -25.22 33.60
C LEU A 20 -38.61 -26.67 33.10
N ILE A 21 -39.50 -27.53 33.54
CA ILE A 21 -39.63 -28.93 33.09
C ILE A 21 -40.05 -28.94 31.60
N ASP A 22 -41.08 -28.17 31.22
CA ASP A 22 -41.55 -28.06 29.84
C ASP A 22 -40.44 -27.54 28.91
N ILE A 23 -39.68 -26.55 29.34
CA ILE A 23 -38.51 -26.05 28.63
C ILE A 23 -37.45 -27.15 28.51
N GLY A 24 -37.16 -27.85 29.60
CA GLY A 24 -36.22 -28.96 29.66
C GLY A 24 -36.59 -30.12 28.72
N GLU A 25 -37.86 -30.51 28.73
CA GLU A 25 -38.38 -31.51 27.79
C GLU A 25 -38.31 -31.07 26.33
N THR A 26 -38.68 -29.82 26.06
CA THR A 26 -38.60 -29.23 24.73
C THR A 26 -37.14 -29.21 24.23
N MET A 27 -36.19 -28.85 25.08
CA MET A 27 -34.75 -28.80 24.75
C MET A 27 -34.12 -30.20 24.63
N ALA A 28 -34.64 -31.21 25.28
CA ALA A 28 -34.17 -32.58 25.21
C ALA A 28 -34.77 -33.37 24.03
N ARG A 29 -35.96 -32.99 23.58
CA ARG A 29 -36.69 -33.64 22.49
C ARG A 29 -35.91 -33.60 21.19
N LYS A 30 -36.07 -34.67 20.37
CA LYS A 30 -35.54 -34.71 19.00
C LYS A 30 -36.65 -34.41 18.00
N TYR A 31 -36.28 -33.67 16.96
CA TYR A 31 -37.24 -33.11 15.98
C TYR A 31 -36.93 -33.66 14.59
N ASP A 32 -37.99 -33.73 13.75
CA ASP A 32 -37.84 -34.10 12.33
C ASP A 32 -37.24 -32.97 11.51
N VAL A 33 -37.51 -31.72 11.88
CA VAL A 33 -36.94 -30.52 11.24
C VAL A 33 -36.61 -29.49 12.34
N VAL A 34 -35.40 -28.91 12.22
CA VAL A 34 -34.94 -27.78 13.05
C VAL A 34 -34.54 -26.63 12.12
N VAL A 35 -35.20 -25.47 12.26
CA VAL A 35 -34.97 -24.30 11.45
C VAL A 35 -34.66 -23.10 12.33
N THR A 36 -33.62 -22.32 11.99
CA THR A 36 -33.29 -21.12 12.76
C THR A 36 -32.49 -20.09 11.95
N ASN A 37 -32.61 -18.82 12.37
CA ASN A 37 -31.66 -17.75 12.04
C ASN A 37 -31.01 -17.32 13.35
N PRO A 38 -29.80 -17.84 13.68
CA PRO A 38 -29.14 -17.60 14.95
C PRO A 38 -28.56 -16.18 15.04
N PRO A 39 -28.28 -15.70 16.28
CA PRO A 39 -27.52 -14.45 16.41
C PRO A 39 -26.09 -14.60 15.88
N TYR A 40 -25.61 -13.60 15.15
CA TYR A 40 -24.24 -13.51 14.61
C TYR A 40 -23.39 -12.71 15.58
N ALA A 41 -22.72 -13.40 16.49
CA ALA A 41 -21.94 -12.76 17.54
C ALA A 41 -20.65 -13.56 17.82
N GLY A 42 -19.51 -12.97 17.44
CA GLY A 42 -18.21 -13.53 17.77
C GLY A 42 -17.87 -13.41 19.27
N MET A 43 -16.94 -14.25 19.73
CA MET A 43 -16.54 -14.38 21.14
C MET A 43 -16.20 -13.06 21.83
N GLY A 44 -15.62 -12.07 21.11
CA GLY A 44 -15.28 -10.77 21.67
C GLY A 44 -16.47 -9.93 22.12
N ASN A 45 -17.68 -10.27 21.66
CA ASN A 45 -18.93 -9.57 21.97
C ASN A 45 -19.79 -10.30 22.99
N LEU A 46 -19.31 -11.43 23.53
CA LEU A 46 -20.04 -12.25 24.46
C LEU A 46 -19.58 -12.04 25.91
N SER A 47 -20.47 -12.29 26.88
CA SER A 47 -20.11 -12.26 28.30
C SER A 47 -19.10 -13.36 28.66
N ALA A 48 -18.35 -13.16 29.73
CA ALA A 48 -17.36 -14.14 30.19
C ALA A 48 -17.97 -15.52 30.44
N LYS A 49 -19.18 -15.56 31.03
CA LYS A 49 -19.92 -16.83 31.32
C LYS A 49 -20.30 -17.58 30.05
N VAL A 50 -20.76 -16.85 28.99
CA VAL A 50 -21.11 -17.47 27.71
C VAL A 50 -19.86 -17.96 27.00
N ASN A 51 -18.76 -17.21 27.10
CA ASN A 51 -17.46 -17.60 26.52
C ASN A 51 -16.90 -18.88 27.18
N GLU A 52 -17.00 -19.00 28.49
CA GLU A 52 -16.59 -20.19 29.24
C GLU A 52 -17.43 -21.41 28.85
N PHE A 53 -18.74 -21.27 28.89
CA PHE A 53 -19.68 -22.30 28.44
C PHE A 53 -19.43 -22.78 27.01
N ALA A 54 -19.18 -21.83 26.08
CA ALA A 54 -18.88 -22.16 24.68
C ALA A 54 -17.55 -22.93 24.53
N LYS A 55 -16.52 -22.57 25.30
CA LYS A 55 -15.23 -23.27 25.28
C LYS A 55 -15.34 -24.71 25.80
N GLU A 56 -16.12 -24.91 26.80
CA GLU A 56 -16.30 -26.24 27.45
C GLU A 56 -17.17 -27.17 26.63
N ASN A 57 -18.31 -26.66 26.12
CA ASN A 57 -19.36 -27.51 25.54
C ASN A 57 -19.29 -27.56 23.98
N TYR A 58 -18.69 -26.54 23.31
CA TYR A 58 -18.62 -26.42 21.85
C TYR A 58 -17.23 -26.06 21.35
N PRO A 59 -16.18 -26.84 21.70
CA PRO A 59 -14.79 -26.47 21.40
C PRO A 59 -14.49 -26.34 19.89
N THR A 60 -15.28 -27.00 19.03
CA THR A 60 -15.10 -26.98 17.56
C THR A 60 -15.78 -25.81 16.87
N SER A 61 -16.81 -25.24 17.50
CA SER A 61 -17.65 -24.18 16.91
C SER A 61 -17.68 -22.88 17.74
N LYS A 62 -16.94 -22.81 18.83
CA LYS A 62 -16.97 -21.77 19.87
C LYS A 62 -16.74 -20.33 19.41
N SER A 63 -16.19 -20.10 18.23
CA SER A 63 -15.72 -18.78 17.81
C SER A 63 -16.84 -17.79 17.44
N ASP A 64 -18.04 -18.28 17.17
CA ASP A 64 -19.25 -17.48 16.91
C ASP A 64 -20.50 -18.21 17.36
N LEU A 65 -21.50 -17.48 17.86
CA LEU A 65 -22.77 -18.09 18.29
C LEU A 65 -23.47 -18.82 17.15
N SER A 66 -23.44 -18.28 15.93
CA SER A 66 -24.10 -18.91 14.78
C SER A 66 -23.54 -20.30 14.48
N THR A 67 -22.24 -20.51 14.69
CA THR A 67 -21.60 -21.82 14.51
C THR A 67 -21.86 -22.78 15.68
N ILE A 68 -21.97 -22.26 16.89
CA ILE A 68 -22.46 -23.05 18.07
C ILE A 68 -23.88 -23.56 17.82
N PHE A 69 -24.74 -22.72 17.25
CA PHE A 69 -26.11 -23.12 16.89
C PHE A 69 -26.13 -24.19 15.78
N MET A 70 -25.16 -24.20 14.82
CA MET A 70 -25.07 -25.33 13.86
C MET A 70 -24.89 -26.66 14.58
N GLU A 71 -23.93 -26.74 15.48
CA GLU A 71 -23.65 -27.97 16.25
C GLU A 71 -24.83 -28.35 17.16
N ARG A 72 -25.42 -27.38 17.86
CA ARG A 72 -26.56 -27.61 18.73
C ARG A 72 -27.80 -28.05 17.96
N THR A 73 -28.17 -27.40 16.88
CA THR A 73 -29.38 -27.73 16.11
C THR A 73 -29.27 -29.10 15.43
N LEU A 74 -28.11 -29.47 14.92
CA LEU A 74 -27.86 -30.84 14.44
C LEU A 74 -28.04 -31.86 15.56
N SER A 75 -27.62 -31.53 16.78
CA SER A 75 -27.82 -32.42 17.94
C SER A 75 -29.30 -32.58 18.31
N MET A 76 -30.17 -31.64 17.96
CA MET A 76 -31.63 -31.70 18.22
C MET A 76 -32.40 -32.48 17.13
N CYS A 77 -31.82 -32.75 15.98
CA CYS A 77 -32.45 -33.56 14.94
C CYS A 77 -32.47 -35.06 15.28
N LYS A 78 -33.52 -35.75 14.83
CA LYS A 78 -33.51 -37.20 14.71
C LYS A 78 -32.57 -37.62 13.59
N ASN A 79 -32.15 -38.91 13.57
CA ASN A 79 -31.41 -39.44 12.44
C ASN A 79 -32.23 -39.38 11.16
N ASP A 80 -31.61 -39.17 10.03
CA ASP A 80 -32.19 -39.03 8.68
C ASP A 80 -33.16 -37.83 8.53
N CYS A 81 -33.15 -36.90 9.49
CA CYS A 81 -33.98 -35.71 9.52
C CYS A 81 -33.14 -34.44 9.28
N TYR A 82 -33.78 -33.27 9.18
CA TYR A 82 -33.19 -32.10 8.55
C TYR A 82 -32.97 -30.92 9.51
N MET A 83 -31.82 -30.29 9.37
CA MET A 83 -31.56 -28.97 9.93
C MET A 83 -31.44 -27.95 8.80
N SER A 84 -32.08 -26.78 8.93
CA SER A 84 -31.93 -25.66 8.01
C SER A 84 -31.58 -24.39 8.78
N MET A 85 -30.66 -23.64 8.22
CA MET A 85 -30.17 -22.42 8.86
C MET A 85 -29.77 -21.37 7.82
N ILE A 86 -29.96 -20.11 8.18
CA ILE A 86 -29.28 -18.99 7.51
C ILE A 86 -28.23 -18.43 8.46
N ASN A 87 -26.99 -18.24 7.97
CA ASN A 87 -25.89 -17.84 8.83
C ASN A 87 -24.76 -17.13 8.02
N ILE A 88 -23.70 -16.65 8.68
CA ILE A 88 -22.53 -16.04 8.03
C ILE A 88 -21.63 -17.12 7.41
N PRO A 89 -20.99 -16.87 6.24
CA PRO A 89 -20.25 -17.90 5.50
C PRO A 89 -18.84 -18.22 6.02
N VAL A 90 -18.35 -17.51 7.05
CA VAL A 90 -16.96 -17.64 7.53
C VAL A 90 -16.56 -19.07 7.92
N TRP A 91 -17.52 -19.87 8.42
CA TRP A 91 -17.27 -21.25 8.80
C TRP A 91 -16.98 -22.17 7.61
N MET A 92 -17.37 -21.78 6.40
CA MET A 92 -17.10 -22.54 5.17
C MET A 92 -15.61 -22.64 4.85
N PHE A 93 -14.78 -21.68 5.31
CA PHE A 93 -13.38 -21.52 4.85
C PHE A 93 -12.37 -21.37 6.00
N LEU A 94 -12.69 -20.61 7.05
CA LEU A 94 -11.70 -20.29 8.09
C LEU A 94 -11.16 -21.54 8.79
N THR A 95 -9.85 -21.58 8.99
CA THR A 95 -9.12 -22.68 9.67
C THR A 95 -9.65 -22.94 11.08
N THR A 96 -10.16 -21.91 11.76
CA THR A 96 -10.78 -22.03 13.08
C THR A 96 -11.94 -23.02 13.11
N TYR A 97 -12.66 -23.19 12.00
CA TYR A 97 -13.82 -24.08 11.87
C TYR A 97 -13.53 -25.38 11.12
N GLU A 98 -12.26 -25.68 10.85
CA GLU A 98 -11.89 -26.92 10.14
C GLU A 98 -12.46 -28.17 10.80
N LYS A 99 -12.37 -28.27 12.13
CA LYS A 99 -12.91 -29.41 12.89
C LYS A 99 -14.42 -29.53 12.76
N LEU A 100 -15.14 -28.40 12.78
CA LEU A 100 -16.59 -28.37 12.58
C LEU A 100 -16.95 -28.86 11.18
N ARG A 101 -16.28 -28.34 10.14
CA ARG A 101 -16.51 -28.76 8.75
C ARG A 101 -16.24 -30.25 8.55
N LYS A 102 -15.10 -30.74 9.02
CA LYS A 102 -14.75 -32.17 8.94
C LYS A 102 -15.77 -33.05 9.66
N SER A 103 -16.27 -32.61 10.84
CA SER A 103 -17.30 -33.35 11.56
C SER A 103 -18.59 -33.44 10.75
N ILE A 104 -19.06 -32.33 10.17
CA ILE A 104 -20.30 -32.33 9.37
C ILE A 104 -20.10 -33.16 8.10
N LEU A 105 -18.99 -32.98 7.36
CA LEU A 105 -18.73 -33.75 6.13
C LEU A 105 -18.65 -35.25 6.35
N LEU A 106 -18.20 -35.70 7.53
CA LEU A 106 -18.07 -37.12 7.87
C LEU A 106 -19.35 -37.74 8.44
N ASN A 107 -20.15 -36.97 9.15
CA ASN A 107 -21.27 -37.53 9.93
C ASN A 107 -22.65 -37.12 9.39
N ASP A 108 -22.73 -36.07 8.57
CA ASP A 108 -23.99 -35.49 8.08
C ASP A 108 -23.91 -35.23 6.57
N THR A 109 -25.01 -34.84 5.94
CA THR A 109 -25.09 -34.63 4.49
C THR A 109 -25.60 -33.23 4.15
N TYR A 110 -24.81 -32.43 3.42
CA TYR A 110 -25.29 -31.19 2.82
C TYR A 110 -26.24 -31.49 1.65
N VAL A 111 -27.52 -31.19 1.84
CA VAL A 111 -28.56 -31.43 0.81
C VAL A 111 -28.54 -30.32 -0.21
N ASN A 112 -28.63 -29.08 0.25
CA ASN A 112 -28.50 -27.89 -0.59
C ASN A 112 -27.92 -26.70 0.17
N MET A 113 -27.47 -25.72 -0.60
CA MET A 113 -26.93 -24.46 -0.04
C MET A 113 -27.15 -23.31 -1.01
N LEU A 114 -27.59 -22.16 -0.48
CA LEU A 114 -27.62 -20.88 -1.15
C LEU A 114 -26.51 -20.00 -0.55
N HIS A 115 -25.45 -19.75 -1.32
CA HIS A 115 -24.41 -18.79 -0.96
C HIS A 115 -24.83 -17.43 -1.47
N LEU A 116 -25.53 -16.69 -0.61
CA LEU A 116 -26.25 -15.46 -0.96
C LEU A 116 -25.31 -14.26 -1.14
N GLY A 117 -24.12 -14.29 -0.52
CA GLY A 117 -23.22 -13.13 -0.52
C GLY A 117 -23.76 -11.98 0.35
N ARG A 118 -23.29 -10.75 0.06
CA ARG A 118 -23.61 -9.53 0.81
C ARG A 118 -24.91 -8.89 0.30
N GLY A 119 -25.53 -8.04 1.14
CA GLY A 119 -26.66 -7.20 0.75
C GLY A 119 -28.05 -7.75 1.06
N ILE A 120 -28.18 -8.97 1.61
CA ILE A 120 -29.50 -9.57 1.91
C ILE A 120 -30.21 -8.88 3.10
N PHE A 121 -29.49 -8.57 4.16
CA PHE A 121 -30.06 -7.95 5.36
C PHE A 121 -29.73 -6.48 5.51
N GLY A 122 -29.37 -5.79 4.44
CA GLY A 122 -28.94 -4.38 4.46
C GLY A 122 -27.64 -4.15 5.23
N SER A 123 -26.89 -5.21 5.52
CA SER A 123 -25.63 -5.19 6.27
C SER A 123 -24.45 -5.59 5.38
N ASP A 124 -23.27 -5.26 5.85
CA ASP A 124 -22.01 -5.44 5.09
C ASP A 124 -21.45 -6.86 5.14
N PHE A 125 -22.09 -7.80 5.83
CA PHE A 125 -21.64 -9.20 5.89
C PHE A 125 -22.39 -10.08 4.88
N GLY A 126 -21.68 -11.11 4.38
CA GLY A 126 -22.29 -12.13 3.53
C GLY A 126 -23.10 -13.15 4.34
N THR A 127 -24.04 -13.81 3.68
CA THR A 127 -24.88 -14.84 4.27
C THR A 127 -24.94 -16.10 3.42
N THR A 128 -25.22 -17.24 4.08
CA THR A 128 -25.51 -18.54 3.47
C THR A 128 -26.79 -19.12 4.08
N ALA A 129 -27.63 -19.72 3.25
CA ALA A 129 -28.75 -20.55 3.72
C ALA A 129 -28.51 -21.98 3.28
N PHE A 130 -28.71 -22.95 4.14
CA PHE A 130 -28.41 -24.34 3.83
C PHE A 130 -29.33 -25.32 4.54
N VAL A 131 -29.41 -26.54 3.98
CA VAL A 131 -30.08 -27.69 4.56
C VAL A 131 -29.08 -28.83 4.72
N ILE A 132 -28.99 -29.35 5.94
CA ILE A 132 -28.19 -30.52 6.28
C ILE A 132 -29.12 -31.62 6.75
N GLN A 133 -28.97 -32.81 6.20
CA GLN A 133 -29.57 -34.04 6.72
C GLN A 133 -28.63 -34.67 7.75
N LYS A 134 -29.15 -35.00 8.92
CA LYS A 134 -28.40 -35.72 9.94
C LYS A 134 -28.19 -37.17 9.50
N GLY A 135 -26.93 -37.54 9.33
CA GLY A 135 -26.52 -38.81 8.79
C GLY A 135 -25.80 -38.67 7.46
N HIS A 136 -24.69 -39.39 7.33
CA HIS A 136 -23.86 -39.32 6.12
C HIS A 136 -24.41 -40.25 5.02
N ILE A 137 -24.66 -39.69 3.84
CA ILE A 137 -25.06 -40.43 2.65
C ILE A 137 -23.87 -40.46 1.68
N GLN A 138 -23.27 -41.61 1.54
CA GLN A 138 -22.11 -41.80 0.67
C GLN A 138 -22.39 -41.43 -0.80
N ASN A 139 -21.48 -40.71 -1.44
CA ASN A 139 -21.58 -40.26 -2.82
C ASN A 139 -22.81 -39.35 -3.11
N TYR A 140 -23.42 -38.74 -2.08
CA TYR A 140 -24.50 -37.81 -2.28
C TYR A 140 -24.07 -36.59 -3.09
N LYS A 141 -24.89 -36.17 -4.03
CA LYS A 141 -24.67 -34.98 -4.84
C LYS A 141 -25.52 -33.82 -4.31
N GLY A 142 -24.93 -32.98 -3.49
CA GLY A 142 -25.58 -31.78 -3.00
C GLY A 142 -25.72 -30.72 -4.07
N SER A 143 -26.74 -29.88 -3.95
CA SER A 143 -27.01 -28.73 -4.84
C SER A 143 -26.57 -27.44 -4.17
N TYR A 144 -25.71 -26.69 -4.82
CA TYR A 144 -25.15 -25.44 -4.29
C TYR A 144 -25.39 -24.30 -5.28
N ARG A 145 -25.79 -23.15 -4.79
CA ARG A 145 -26.04 -21.99 -5.63
C ARG A 145 -25.30 -20.75 -5.12
N ARG A 146 -24.48 -20.14 -5.96
CA ARG A 146 -23.74 -18.91 -5.66
C ARG A 146 -24.44 -17.72 -6.33
N LEU A 147 -24.93 -16.78 -5.53
CA LEU A 147 -25.68 -15.62 -5.98
C LEU A 147 -24.86 -14.31 -5.86
N PHE A 148 -23.61 -14.36 -6.35
CA PHE A 148 -22.71 -13.21 -6.56
C PHE A 148 -21.61 -13.62 -7.55
N ASP A 149 -21.14 -12.65 -8.34
CA ASP A 149 -20.05 -12.88 -9.29
C ASP A 149 -18.67 -12.72 -8.62
N LYS A 150 -18.48 -11.63 -7.86
CA LYS A 150 -17.22 -11.31 -7.20
C LYS A 150 -17.34 -11.41 -5.69
N GLN A 151 -16.34 -12.01 -5.06
CA GLN A 151 -16.25 -12.07 -3.60
C GLN A 151 -16.23 -10.65 -3.03
N GLY A 152 -17.11 -10.39 -2.05
CA GLY A 152 -17.24 -9.07 -1.43
C GLY A 152 -18.10 -8.05 -2.17
N ALA A 153 -18.58 -8.34 -3.39
CA ALA A 153 -19.54 -7.50 -4.08
C ALA A 153 -20.90 -7.44 -3.34
N VAL A 154 -21.58 -6.31 -3.47
CA VAL A 154 -22.92 -6.09 -2.94
C VAL A 154 -23.87 -6.02 -4.15
N ASP A 155 -24.48 -7.14 -4.48
CA ASP A 155 -25.48 -7.22 -5.54
C ASP A 155 -26.89 -7.01 -4.98
N SER A 156 -27.79 -6.42 -5.77
CA SER A 156 -29.17 -6.19 -5.35
C SER A 156 -29.95 -7.50 -5.16
N VAL A 157 -30.99 -7.46 -4.35
CA VAL A 157 -31.88 -8.61 -4.13
C VAL A 157 -32.52 -9.06 -5.42
N GLU A 158 -32.96 -8.13 -6.28
CA GLU A 158 -33.56 -8.38 -7.59
C GLU A 158 -32.58 -9.12 -8.52
N THR A 159 -31.31 -8.71 -8.53
CA THR A 159 -30.26 -9.38 -9.31
C THR A 159 -30.06 -10.82 -8.83
N LYS A 160 -30.02 -11.04 -7.52
CA LYS A 160 -29.89 -12.38 -6.92
C LYS A 160 -31.10 -13.27 -7.22
N GLU A 161 -32.30 -12.71 -7.20
CA GLU A 161 -33.53 -13.39 -7.58
C GLU A 161 -33.53 -13.83 -9.04
N GLN A 162 -33.11 -12.94 -9.94
CA GLN A 162 -32.92 -13.27 -11.36
C GLN A 162 -31.91 -14.40 -11.57
N TRP A 163 -30.77 -14.34 -10.86
CA TRP A 163 -29.77 -15.41 -10.93
C TRP A 163 -30.29 -16.73 -10.36
N PHE A 164 -31.10 -16.67 -9.31
CA PHE A 164 -31.71 -17.86 -8.74
C PHE A 164 -32.65 -18.54 -9.74
N PHE A 165 -33.54 -17.82 -10.37
CA PHE A 165 -34.51 -18.40 -11.35
C PHE A 165 -33.88 -18.75 -12.71
N SER A 166 -32.82 -18.07 -13.13
CA SER A 166 -32.06 -18.41 -14.34
C SER A 166 -31.04 -19.53 -14.16
N GLU A 167 -30.97 -20.13 -12.99
CA GLU A 167 -29.98 -21.16 -12.62
C GLU A 167 -28.52 -20.71 -12.72
N LYS A 168 -28.25 -19.42 -12.84
CA LYS A 168 -26.88 -18.89 -12.80
C LYS A 168 -26.23 -19.23 -11.45
N GLY A 169 -24.99 -19.74 -11.50
CA GLY A 169 -24.23 -20.11 -10.29
C GLY A 169 -24.74 -21.39 -9.61
N LEU A 170 -25.44 -22.28 -10.32
CA LEU A 170 -25.80 -23.62 -9.84
C LEU A 170 -24.60 -24.56 -9.99
N TYR A 171 -24.27 -25.23 -8.92
CA TYR A 171 -23.23 -26.27 -8.84
C TYR A 171 -23.81 -27.52 -8.20
N VAL A 172 -23.31 -28.68 -8.65
CA VAL A 172 -23.63 -29.98 -8.07
C VAL A 172 -22.30 -30.63 -7.67
N ALA A 173 -22.08 -30.84 -6.39
CA ALA A 173 -20.84 -31.39 -5.87
C ALA A 173 -21.07 -32.55 -4.88
N LYS A 174 -20.11 -33.48 -4.85
CA LYS A 174 -20.05 -34.51 -3.84
C LYS A 174 -19.28 -34.01 -2.64
N GLN A 175 -19.84 -34.03 -1.45
CA GLN A 175 -19.14 -33.59 -0.23
C GLN A 175 -17.91 -34.44 0.10
N ASP A 176 -17.91 -35.74 -0.26
CA ASP A 176 -16.76 -36.64 -0.09
C ASP A 176 -15.51 -36.16 -0.87
N GLU A 177 -15.71 -35.47 -2.00
CA GLU A 177 -14.64 -34.86 -2.78
C GLU A 177 -14.10 -33.58 -2.10
N LEU A 178 -14.99 -32.78 -1.50
CA LEU A 178 -14.60 -31.52 -0.80
C LEU A 178 -13.70 -31.82 0.42
N ALA A 179 -13.88 -32.95 1.06
CA ALA A 179 -13.06 -33.39 2.19
C ALA A 179 -11.58 -33.62 1.83
N LYS A 180 -11.26 -33.82 0.53
CA LYS A 180 -9.88 -34.00 0.04
C LYS A 180 -9.08 -32.71 0.02
N ILE A 181 -9.74 -31.55 -0.04
CA ILE A 181 -9.06 -30.24 -0.04
C ILE A 181 -8.53 -29.96 1.37
N PRO A 182 -7.26 -29.56 1.57
CA PRO A 182 -6.69 -29.23 2.88
C PRO A 182 -7.53 -28.21 3.64
N GLY A 183 -7.86 -28.52 4.91
CA GLY A 183 -8.78 -27.71 5.72
C GLY A 183 -10.26 -27.96 5.41
N ALA A 184 -10.57 -28.82 4.44
CA ALA A 184 -11.93 -29.19 4.01
C ALA A 184 -12.85 -27.98 3.79
N PRO A 185 -12.44 -26.94 3.03
CA PRO A 185 -13.32 -25.81 2.72
C PRO A 185 -14.51 -26.29 1.89
N LEU A 186 -15.66 -25.63 2.04
CA LEU A 186 -16.81 -25.92 1.19
C LEU A 186 -16.67 -25.26 -0.20
N ALA A 187 -15.66 -25.68 -0.94
CA ALA A 187 -15.38 -25.21 -2.30
C ALA A 187 -16.21 -25.97 -3.34
N TYR A 188 -17.53 -25.91 -3.23
CA TYR A 188 -18.50 -26.65 -4.06
C TYR A 188 -18.43 -26.35 -5.56
N TRP A 189 -17.74 -25.31 -5.95
CA TRP A 189 -17.48 -24.92 -7.34
C TRP A 189 -16.24 -25.57 -7.94
N ALA A 190 -15.43 -26.24 -7.14
CA ALA A 190 -14.17 -26.85 -7.58
C ALA A 190 -14.41 -28.03 -8.51
N SER A 191 -13.68 -28.07 -9.62
CA SER A 191 -13.71 -29.20 -10.55
C SER A 191 -12.97 -30.42 -10.00
N LYS A 192 -13.07 -31.54 -10.70
CA LYS A 192 -12.32 -32.74 -10.38
C LYS A 192 -10.81 -32.52 -10.50
N ASN A 193 -10.36 -31.83 -11.54
CA ASN A 193 -8.95 -31.53 -11.78
C ASN A 193 -8.40 -30.60 -10.68
N PHE A 194 -9.18 -29.59 -10.30
CA PHE A 194 -8.84 -28.73 -9.17
C PHE A 194 -8.63 -29.53 -7.87
N ILE A 195 -9.53 -30.45 -7.53
CA ILE A 195 -9.45 -31.27 -6.33
C ILE A 195 -8.27 -32.25 -6.40
N ALA A 196 -8.07 -32.87 -7.58
CA ALA A 196 -6.98 -33.83 -7.80
C ALA A 196 -5.59 -33.19 -7.62
N ALA A 197 -5.44 -31.91 -7.89
CA ALA A 197 -4.18 -31.20 -7.68
C ALA A 197 -3.69 -31.28 -6.21
N PHE A 198 -4.60 -31.35 -5.24
CA PHE A 198 -4.26 -31.46 -3.81
C PHE A 198 -3.80 -32.87 -3.39
N GLU A 199 -3.94 -33.87 -4.25
CA GLU A 199 -3.43 -35.25 -4.00
C GLU A 199 -1.92 -35.34 -4.25
N GLY A 200 -1.32 -34.34 -4.92
CA GLY A 200 0.12 -34.27 -5.24
C GLY A 200 0.96 -33.58 -4.15
N ASP A 201 2.08 -33.01 -4.57
CA ASP A 201 2.96 -32.26 -3.70
C ASP A 201 2.36 -30.88 -3.37
N ASN A 202 2.72 -30.37 -2.21
CA ASN A 202 2.36 -29.01 -1.78
C ASN A 202 3.61 -28.15 -1.55
N LEU A 203 3.41 -26.84 -1.46
CA LEU A 203 4.51 -25.91 -1.28
C LEU A 203 5.38 -26.22 -0.05
N GLY A 204 4.78 -26.69 1.05
CA GLY A 204 5.51 -26.99 2.28
C GLY A 204 6.55 -28.11 2.17
N ARG A 205 6.51 -28.92 1.11
CA ARG A 205 7.57 -29.90 0.80
C ARG A 205 8.74 -29.29 0.06
N LEU A 206 8.53 -28.18 -0.62
CA LEU A 206 9.51 -27.53 -1.49
C LEU A 206 10.13 -26.28 -0.86
N CYS A 207 9.50 -25.72 0.19
CA CYS A 207 9.87 -24.44 0.77
C CYS A 207 9.81 -24.44 2.29
N ASP A 208 10.71 -23.67 2.92
CA ASP A 208 10.57 -23.24 4.31
C ASP A 208 9.78 -21.92 4.39
N LEU A 209 8.71 -21.88 5.17
CA LEU A 209 7.88 -20.71 5.35
C LEU A 209 8.17 -20.01 6.67
N SER A 210 8.25 -18.68 6.67
CA SER A 210 8.55 -17.91 7.87
C SER A 210 7.70 -16.64 8.00
N GLU A 211 7.09 -16.45 9.18
CA GLU A 211 6.32 -15.24 9.51
C GLU A 211 7.19 -13.98 9.66
N GLY A 212 8.44 -14.16 10.02
CA GLY A 212 9.35 -13.05 10.23
C GLY A 212 9.25 -12.39 11.61
N ILE A 213 9.58 -11.11 11.63
CA ILE A 213 9.76 -10.31 12.84
C ILE A 213 8.42 -9.71 13.28
N HIS A 214 8.09 -9.85 14.57
CA HIS A 214 6.97 -9.18 15.21
C HIS A 214 7.50 -8.02 16.06
N SER A 215 7.67 -6.84 15.49
CA SER A 215 8.25 -5.67 16.17
C SER A 215 7.38 -5.16 17.32
N ARG A 216 6.05 -5.25 17.22
CA ARG A 216 5.05 -4.72 18.16
C ARG A 216 5.14 -3.19 18.39
N ASN A 217 6.13 -2.52 17.82
CA ASN A 217 6.29 -1.07 17.83
C ASN A 217 7.00 -0.60 16.54
N ASN A 218 6.19 -0.42 15.49
CA ASN A 218 6.72 -0.04 14.18
C ASN A 218 7.35 1.37 14.19
N ASP A 219 6.82 2.30 14.97
CA ASP A 219 7.34 3.67 15.05
C ASP A 219 8.75 3.73 15.65
N GLU A 220 9.14 2.72 16.45
CA GLU A 220 10.48 2.61 17.04
C GLU A 220 11.46 1.86 16.12
N PHE A 221 11.03 0.71 15.55
CA PHE A 221 11.94 -0.23 14.91
C PHE A 221 11.96 -0.16 13.38
N LEU A 222 10.97 0.48 12.74
CA LEU A 222 10.89 0.59 11.29
C LEU A 222 10.96 2.06 10.83
N ARG A 223 11.57 2.27 9.67
CA ARG A 223 11.57 3.53 8.93
C ARG A 223 11.21 3.28 7.48
N LEU A 224 10.68 4.28 6.81
CA LEU A 224 10.76 4.29 5.35
C LEU A 224 12.21 4.61 4.99
N TRP A 225 12.77 3.91 4.02
CA TRP A 225 14.22 3.93 3.76
C TRP A 225 14.80 5.34 3.58
N TYR A 226 14.02 6.22 2.96
CA TYR A 226 14.43 7.60 2.67
C TYR A 226 14.38 8.55 3.89
N GLU A 227 13.84 8.12 5.04
CA GLU A 227 13.92 8.86 6.30
C GLU A 227 15.28 8.68 6.96
N ALA A 228 15.89 7.52 6.77
CA ALA A 228 17.11 7.13 7.44
C ALA A 228 18.36 7.69 6.74
N CYS A 229 19.47 7.75 7.48
CA CYS A 229 20.75 8.11 6.92
C CYS A 229 21.29 7.00 6.01
N ALA A 230 21.59 7.32 4.74
CA ALA A 230 22.03 6.33 3.76
C ALA A 230 23.33 5.61 4.17
N ASN A 231 24.27 6.31 4.80
CA ASN A 231 25.53 5.70 5.24
C ASN A 231 25.37 4.70 6.41
N ARG A 232 24.22 4.71 7.11
CA ARG A 232 23.84 3.76 8.17
C ARG A 232 22.91 2.65 7.66
N SER A 233 22.57 2.67 6.38
CA SER A 233 21.62 1.74 5.76
C SER A 233 22.34 0.76 4.85
N SER A 234 21.91 -0.51 4.87
CA SER A 234 22.39 -1.59 3.99
C SER A 234 21.37 -1.77 2.87
N LEU A 235 21.38 -0.89 1.87
CA LEU A 235 20.37 -0.86 0.79
C LEU A 235 20.83 -1.70 -0.43
N SER A 236 21.40 -1.07 -1.44
CA SER A 236 21.80 -1.71 -2.70
C SER A 236 22.98 -2.69 -2.54
N THR A 237 23.79 -2.53 -1.50
CA THR A 237 24.91 -3.43 -1.20
C THR A 237 24.80 -3.92 0.23
N PHE A 238 24.69 -5.24 0.39
CA PHE A 238 24.61 -5.85 1.72
C PHE A 238 25.87 -5.67 2.54
N SER A 239 25.71 -5.16 3.77
CA SER A 239 26.78 -4.98 4.75
C SER A 239 26.29 -5.26 6.16
N LYS A 240 26.94 -6.15 6.88
CA LYS A 240 26.58 -6.54 8.27
C LYS A 240 26.86 -5.46 9.32
N ALA A 241 27.57 -4.39 8.97
CA ALA A 241 27.98 -3.33 9.90
C ALA A 241 27.06 -2.10 9.85
N LYS A 242 25.82 -2.25 9.46
CA LYS A 242 24.84 -1.15 9.35
C LYS A 242 23.76 -1.28 10.42
N LYS A 243 23.02 -0.19 10.63
CA LYS A 243 21.85 -0.17 11.52
C LYS A 243 20.57 -0.59 10.79
N TRP A 244 20.34 -0.01 9.62
CA TRP A 244 19.11 -0.15 8.89
C TRP A 244 19.22 -1.16 7.74
N TYR A 245 18.34 -2.14 7.70
CA TYR A 245 18.31 -3.19 6.68
C TYR A 245 16.96 -3.24 5.98
N PRO A 246 16.91 -3.53 4.66
CA PRO A 246 15.67 -3.74 3.94
C PRO A 246 14.76 -4.73 4.64
N CYS A 247 13.45 -4.42 4.68
CA CYS A 247 12.48 -5.26 5.36
C CYS A 247 11.19 -5.40 4.55
N ASN A 248 10.85 -6.63 4.16
CA ASN A 248 9.56 -6.94 3.55
C ASN A 248 8.44 -6.71 4.55
N LYS A 249 7.50 -5.82 4.22
CA LYS A 249 6.37 -5.45 5.07
C LYS A 249 5.01 -5.53 4.37
N GLY A 250 4.92 -6.26 3.27
CA GLY A 250 3.75 -6.26 2.42
C GLY A 250 3.65 -4.99 1.58
N GLY A 251 2.45 -4.50 1.33
CA GLY A 251 2.22 -3.30 0.53
C GLY A 251 1.01 -3.41 -0.40
N GLY A 252 0.91 -2.50 -1.36
CA GLY A 252 -0.17 -2.46 -2.35
C GLY A 252 -0.14 -3.62 -3.35
N TYR A 253 -1.14 -3.62 -4.26
CA TYR A 253 -1.23 -4.59 -5.34
C TYR A 253 -0.03 -4.45 -6.30
N ARG A 254 0.90 -5.40 -6.25
CA ARG A 254 2.07 -5.45 -7.12
C ARG A 254 2.61 -6.88 -7.21
N LYS A 255 2.76 -7.39 -8.43
CA LYS A 255 3.33 -8.70 -8.74
C LYS A 255 4.82 -8.59 -9.07
N TRP A 256 5.54 -9.67 -8.99
CA TRP A 256 6.92 -9.91 -9.42
C TRP A 256 7.99 -9.19 -8.61
N TYR A 257 7.95 -7.85 -8.48
CA TYR A 257 8.94 -7.03 -7.77
C TYR A 257 8.35 -5.71 -7.27
N GLY A 258 8.84 -5.19 -6.14
CA GLY A 258 8.48 -3.89 -5.58
C GLY A 258 7.87 -3.96 -4.18
N ASN A 259 7.30 -2.85 -3.70
CA ASN A 259 6.91 -2.60 -2.31
C ASN A 259 8.12 -2.64 -1.34
N ASN A 260 9.29 -2.24 -1.85
CA ASN A 260 10.54 -2.14 -1.10
C ASN A 260 10.63 -0.74 -0.46
N ASP A 261 9.83 -0.51 0.56
CA ASP A 261 9.68 0.82 1.17
C ASP A 261 10.38 0.93 2.54
N TYR A 262 10.55 -0.20 3.24
CA TYR A 262 10.91 -0.20 4.65
C TYR A 262 12.32 -0.69 4.91
N VAL A 263 12.91 -0.09 5.95
CA VAL A 263 14.10 -0.61 6.63
C VAL A 263 13.79 -0.83 8.11
N ILE A 264 14.44 -1.83 8.70
CA ILE A 264 14.30 -2.20 10.11
C ILE A 264 15.62 -2.03 10.85
N ASP A 265 15.56 -1.61 12.10
CA ASP A 265 16.71 -1.56 13.00
C ASP A 265 17.20 -2.98 13.31
N TRP A 266 18.34 -3.33 12.73
CA TRP A 266 18.98 -4.63 12.92
C TRP A 266 20.45 -4.49 13.37
N GLU A 267 20.79 -3.36 14.00
CA GLU A 267 22.13 -3.13 14.55
C GLU A 267 22.48 -4.21 15.58
N ASN A 268 23.72 -4.73 15.51
CA ASN A 268 24.20 -5.80 16.40
C ASN A 268 23.26 -7.04 16.43
N ASP A 269 22.86 -7.55 15.26
CA ASP A 269 21.92 -8.68 15.10
C ASP A 269 20.55 -8.42 15.74
N GLY A 270 20.06 -7.17 15.65
CA GLY A 270 18.76 -6.77 16.17
C GLY A 270 18.69 -6.72 17.71
N GLN A 271 19.80 -6.40 18.37
CA GLN A 271 19.86 -6.35 19.84
C GLN A 271 18.79 -5.44 20.43
N HIS A 272 18.53 -4.29 19.81
CA HIS A 272 17.54 -3.34 20.28
C HIS A 272 16.12 -3.96 20.27
N ILE A 273 15.71 -4.55 19.16
CA ILE A 273 14.38 -5.20 19.04
C ILE A 273 14.26 -6.45 19.91
N ARG A 274 15.34 -7.24 20.07
CA ARG A 274 15.36 -8.43 20.94
C ARG A 274 15.19 -8.09 22.41
N ASN A 275 15.67 -6.93 22.85
CA ASN A 275 15.52 -6.44 24.22
C ASN A 275 14.12 -5.90 24.51
N PHE A 276 13.28 -5.68 23.50
CA PHE A 276 11.91 -5.21 23.67
C PHE A 276 10.99 -6.38 24.03
N LYS A 277 10.51 -6.42 25.27
CA LYS A 277 9.77 -7.56 25.86
C LYS A 277 8.56 -8.05 25.05
N LYS A 278 7.95 -7.19 24.24
CA LYS A 278 6.76 -7.53 23.44
C LYS A 278 7.10 -8.03 22.04
N ALA A 279 8.34 -7.79 21.57
CA ALA A 279 8.78 -8.21 20.24
C ALA A 279 9.14 -9.70 20.21
N SER A 280 9.06 -10.28 19.02
CA SER A 280 9.55 -11.62 18.72
C SER A 280 10.28 -11.58 17.38
N VAL A 281 11.53 -12.02 17.36
CA VAL A 281 12.34 -12.07 16.14
C VAL A 281 12.43 -13.48 15.54
N GLY A 282 11.83 -14.46 16.21
CA GLY A 282 11.89 -15.87 15.81
C GLY A 282 13.33 -16.44 15.78
N ASN A 283 13.43 -17.72 15.59
CA ASN A 283 14.71 -18.38 15.31
C ASN A 283 14.76 -18.72 13.81
N ASN A 284 15.02 -17.70 12.99
CA ASN A 284 14.96 -17.85 11.55
C ASN A 284 16.36 -18.03 10.96
N ARG A 285 16.59 -19.21 10.33
CA ARG A 285 17.82 -19.57 9.63
C ARG A 285 17.97 -18.87 8.27
N HIS A 286 16.86 -18.32 7.72
CA HIS A 286 16.78 -17.71 6.39
C HIS A 286 16.81 -16.19 6.42
N ARG A 287 17.45 -15.59 7.45
CA ARG A 287 17.67 -14.15 7.45
C ARG A 287 18.63 -13.78 6.34
N PHE A 288 18.22 -12.77 5.59
CA PHE A 288 18.98 -12.25 4.45
C PHE A 288 19.05 -13.16 3.21
N ASP A 289 18.43 -14.35 3.24
CA ASP A 289 18.34 -15.19 2.05
C ASP A 289 17.33 -14.63 1.06
N GLU A 290 17.54 -14.90 -0.23
CA GLU A 290 16.55 -14.62 -1.27
C GLU A 290 15.33 -15.53 -1.12
N GLY A 291 14.14 -15.02 -1.49
CA GLY A 291 12.91 -15.78 -1.35
C GLY A 291 11.72 -15.16 -2.08
N ILE A 292 10.53 -15.61 -1.75
CA ILE A 292 9.28 -15.08 -2.29
C ILE A 292 8.46 -14.50 -1.15
N THR A 293 8.14 -13.21 -1.23
CA THR A 293 7.34 -12.49 -0.23
C THR A 293 5.94 -12.19 -0.72
N PHE A 294 5.00 -12.04 0.21
CA PHE A 294 3.62 -11.64 -0.10
C PHE A 294 3.03 -10.72 0.98
N THR A 295 1.85 -10.16 0.73
CA THR A 295 1.15 -9.31 1.68
C THR A 295 0.08 -10.13 2.43
N THR A 296 0.14 -10.18 3.77
CA THR A 296 -0.77 -11.00 4.58
C THR A 296 -2.19 -10.47 4.61
N ILE A 297 -2.40 -9.16 4.55
CA ILE A 297 -3.74 -8.54 4.62
C ILE A 297 -3.91 -7.62 3.42
N THR A 298 -4.86 -7.95 2.55
CA THR A 298 -5.20 -7.15 1.38
C THR A 298 -6.68 -7.31 1.03
N SER A 299 -7.32 -6.22 0.61
CA SER A 299 -8.66 -6.24 0.00
C SER A 299 -8.61 -6.41 -1.53
N ALA A 300 -7.42 -6.27 -2.13
CA ALA A 300 -7.14 -6.57 -3.53
C ALA A 300 -6.77 -8.04 -3.72
N GLU A 301 -6.49 -8.45 -4.95
CA GLU A 301 -5.94 -9.76 -5.22
C GLU A 301 -4.59 -9.97 -4.52
N ARG A 302 -4.30 -11.20 -4.18
CA ARG A 302 -3.05 -11.59 -3.51
C ARG A 302 -1.91 -11.59 -4.51
N THR A 303 -0.81 -10.94 -4.14
CA THR A 303 0.36 -10.82 -5.01
C THR A 303 1.62 -11.31 -4.34
N PHE A 304 2.46 -11.93 -5.15
CA PHE A 304 3.73 -12.50 -4.75
C PHE A 304 4.86 -11.78 -5.48
N ARG A 305 5.98 -11.61 -4.79
CA ARG A 305 7.12 -10.86 -5.28
C ARG A 305 8.42 -11.55 -4.95
N TYR A 306 9.38 -11.46 -5.85
CA TYR A 306 10.75 -11.84 -5.58
C TYR A 306 11.35 -10.91 -4.50
N SER A 307 11.96 -11.50 -3.50
CA SER A 307 12.70 -10.82 -2.44
C SER A 307 14.18 -11.11 -2.60
N PRO A 308 15.01 -10.11 -2.92
CA PRO A 308 16.45 -10.30 -3.07
C PRO A 308 17.15 -10.72 -1.78
N GLU A 309 18.38 -11.18 -1.92
CA GLU A 309 19.31 -11.40 -0.80
C GLU A 309 19.56 -10.08 -0.04
N GLY A 310 19.77 -10.16 1.27
CA GLY A 310 20.02 -8.98 2.12
C GLY A 310 18.77 -8.41 2.79
N TYR A 311 17.58 -9.00 2.59
CA TYR A 311 16.33 -8.54 3.18
C TYR A 311 16.00 -9.31 4.47
N LEU A 312 15.43 -8.57 5.42
CA LEU A 312 14.63 -9.10 6.50
C LEU A 312 13.14 -9.06 6.15
N TYR A 313 12.29 -9.64 6.98
CA TYR A 313 10.85 -9.66 6.74
C TYR A 313 10.09 -9.65 8.06
N ASP A 314 8.93 -9.00 8.07
CA ASP A 314 8.03 -8.96 9.21
C ASP A 314 6.75 -9.76 8.95
N MET A 315 5.89 -9.84 9.96
CA MET A 315 4.63 -10.59 9.91
C MET A 315 3.64 -10.10 8.85
N ALA A 316 3.76 -8.87 8.34
CA ALA A 316 2.89 -8.33 7.30
C ALA A 316 3.40 -8.65 5.88
N GLY A 317 4.70 -8.96 5.77
CA GLY A 317 5.38 -9.38 4.56
C GLY A 317 6.15 -10.68 4.75
N PRO A 318 5.51 -11.80 5.15
CA PRO A 318 6.19 -13.07 5.35
C PRO A 318 6.85 -13.52 4.05
N THR A 319 7.88 -14.33 4.20
CA THR A 319 8.69 -14.80 3.08
C THR A 319 8.84 -16.31 3.16
N PHE A 320 8.83 -16.99 2.04
CA PHE A 320 9.17 -18.40 1.96
C PHE A 320 10.38 -18.63 1.07
N PHE A 321 11.14 -19.66 1.42
CA PHE A 321 12.48 -19.94 0.92
C PHE A 321 12.48 -21.29 0.22
N VAL A 322 12.77 -21.28 -1.06
CA VAL A 322 12.71 -22.47 -1.90
C VAL A 322 13.96 -23.32 -1.69
N HIS A 323 13.80 -24.62 -1.38
CA HIS A 323 14.92 -25.53 -1.13
C HIS A 323 15.80 -25.73 -2.36
N ASN A 324 15.19 -25.96 -3.53
CA ASN A 324 15.89 -26.00 -4.80
C ASN A 324 15.73 -24.66 -5.53
N LYS A 325 16.78 -23.85 -5.58
CA LYS A 325 16.78 -22.52 -6.19
C LYS A 325 16.36 -22.51 -7.67
N GLU A 326 16.53 -23.60 -8.39
CA GLU A 326 16.07 -23.73 -9.79
C GLU A 326 14.54 -23.62 -9.91
N LEU A 327 13.79 -23.91 -8.83
CA LEU A 327 12.34 -23.81 -8.79
C LEU A 327 11.83 -22.43 -8.33
N MET A 328 12.72 -21.52 -7.94
CA MET A 328 12.32 -20.21 -7.37
C MET A 328 11.35 -19.46 -8.30
N TYR A 329 11.73 -19.26 -9.53
CA TYR A 329 10.94 -18.49 -10.49
C TYR A 329 9.73 -19.26 -11.00
N TYR A 330 9.80 -20.58 -11.06
CA TYR A 330 8.64 -21.45 -11.36
C TYR A 330 7.56 -21.31 -10.29
N ILE A 331 7.93 -21.37 -9.02
CA ILE A 331 7.01 -21.20 -7.90
C ILE A 331 6.46 -19.79 -7.86
N LEU A 332 7.30 -18.77 -8.07
CA LEU A 332 6.86 -17.36 -8.15
C LEU A 332 5.81 -17.19 -9.27
N ALA A 333 6.02 -17.80 -10.43
CA ALA A 333 5.09 -17.77 -11.55
C ALA A 333 3.76 -18.44 -11.22
N ALA A 334 3.78 -19.62 -10.62
CA ALA A 334 2.56 -20.34 -10.21
C ALA A 334 1.69 -19.48 -9.30
N PHE A 335 2.29 -18.80 -8.31
CA PHE A 335 1.58 -17.90 -7.41
C PHE A 335 1.14 -16.57 -8.05
N SER A 336 1.89 -16.06 -9.03
CA SER A 336 1.60 -14.80 -9.71
C SER A 336 0.63 -14.93 -10.87
N SER A 337 0.34 -16.18 -11.30
CA SER A 337 -0.64 -16.51 -12.33
C SER A 337 -2.08 -16.53 -11.77
N LYS A 338 -3.06 -16.62 -12.65
CA LYS A 338 -4.47 -16.83 -12.28
C LYS A 338 -4.69 -18.09 -11.46
N LEU A 339 -3.86 -19.12 -11.66
CA LEU A 339 -3.85 -20.33 -10.88
C LEU A 339 -3.65 -20.04 -9.38
N GLY A 340 -2.67 -19.20 -9.03
CA GLY A 340 -2.39 -18.82 -7.64
C GLY A 340 -3.59 -18.22 -6.94
N TYR A 341 -4.24 -17.25 -7.59
CA TYR A 341 -5.46 -16.64 -7.06
C TYR A 341 -6.60 -17.65 -6.93
N HIS A 342 -6.79 -18.53 -7.91
CA HIS A 342 -7.86 -19.53 -7.95
C HIS A 342 -7.77 -20.49 -6.77
N PHE A 343 -6.61 -21.12 -6.56
CA PHE A 343 -6.38 -22.05 -5.45
C PHE A 343 -6.43 -21.37 -4.07
N LEU A 344 -5.76 -20.24 -3.92
CA LEU A 344 -5.75 -19.52 -2.62
C LEU A 344 -7.13 -18.99 -2.24
N SER A 345 -7.95 -18.59 -3.22
CA SER A 345 -9.32 -18.14 -2.97
C SER A 345 -10.26 -19.27 -2.56
N ALA A 346 -10.00 -20.49 -3.02
CA ALA A 346 -10.73 -21.68 -2.58
C ALA A 346 -10.33 -22.12 -1.18
N ILE A 347 -9.02 -22.07 -0.85
CA ILE A 347 -8.52 -22.38 0.48
C ILE A 347 -9.00 -21.34 1.51
N ASN A 348 -8.89 -20.06 1.17
CA ASN A 348 -9.33 -18.95 2.03
C ASN A 348 -9.77 -17.74 1.18
N PRO A 349 -11.06 -17.48 1.02
CA PRO A 349 -11.58 -16.30 0.32
C PRO A 349 -11.52 -15.00 1.15
N GLY A 350 -11.05 -15.04 2.40
CA GLY A 350 -10.96 -13.86 3.27
C GLY A 350 -9.82 -12.92 2.88
N VAL A 351 -9.79 -11.73 3.49
CA VAL A 351 -8.77 -10.70 3.22
C VAL A 351 -7.39 -10.99 3.83
N SER A 352 -7.30 -11.97 4.73
CA SER A 352 -6.05 -12.34 5.41
C SER A 352 -5.55 -13.68 4.91
N LEU A 353 -4.32 -13.73 4.40
CA LEU A 353 -3.64 -14.95 3.96
C LEU A 353 -2.61 -15.36 5.03
N LYS A 354 -2.74 -16.59 5.53
CA LYS A 354 -1.83 -17.15 6.55
C LYS A 354 -0.83 -18.11 5.90
N LEU A 355 0.33 -18.26 6.53
CA LEU A 355 1.38 -19.19 6.06
C LEU A 355 0.90 -20.62 5.91
N GLY A 356 0.06 -21.12 6.82
CA GLY A 356 -0.50 -22.47 6.73
C GLY A 356 -1.36 -22.70 5.48
N GLU A 357 -2.01 -21.67 4.98
CA GLU A 357 -2.79 -21.72 3.74
C GLU A 357 -1.88 -21.74 2.51
N VAL A 358 -0.84 -20.90 2.52
CA VAL A 358 0.21 -20.91 1.48
C VAL A 358 0.96 -22.24 1.46
N ASN A 359 1.25 -22.81 2.64
CA ASN A 359 1.91 -24.12 2.78
C ASN A 359 1.16 -25.25 2.07
N ASN A 360 -0.18 -25.18 2.08
CA ASN A 360 -1.04 -26.20 1.49
C ASN A 360 -1.33 -25.99 -0.01
N PHE A 361 -0.72 -24.99 -0.63
CA PHE A 361 -0.88 -24.73 -2.06
C PHE A 361 -0.32 -25.90 -2.87
N PRO A 362 -1.11 -26.51 -3.79
CA PRO A 362 -0.66 -27.64 -4.58
C PRO A 362 0.33 -27.16 -5.65
N ILE A 363 1.47 -27.83 -5.77
CA ILE A 363 2.48 -27.54 -6.79
C ILE A 363 2.71 -28.77 -7.67
N ILE A 364 2.46 -28.62 -8.96
CA ILE A 364 2.83 -29.57 -9.99
C ILE A 364 4.04 -28.98 -10.73
N VAL A 365 5.18 -29.68 -10.68
CA VAL A 365 6.38 -29.29 -11.43
C VAL A 365 6.45 -30.08 -12.72
N GLU A 366 6.25 -29.39 -13.86
CA GLU A 366 6.36 -29.98 -15.18
C GLU A 366 7.74 -29.63 -15.76
N ASN A 367 8.60 -30.62 -15.84
CA ASN A 367 10.01 -30.46 -16.24
C ASN A 367 10.18 -29.92 -17.67
N GLN A 368 9.24 -30.18 -18.57
CA GLN A 368 9.31 -29.72 -19.96
C GLN A 368 9.07 -28.19 -20.03
N GLU A 369 8.25 -27.65 -19.14
CA GLU A 369 7.89 -26.24 -19.11
C GLU A 369 8.82 -25.39 -18.21
N LEU A 370 9.67 -26.06 -17.38
CA LEU A 370 10.51 -25.38 -16.39
C LEU A 370 11.35 -24.26 -16.99
N GLY A 371 12.02 -24.53 -18.11
CA GLY A 371 12.91 -23.56 -18.76
C GLY A 371 12.18 -22.35 -19.31
N GLN A 372 10.99 -22.54 -19.90
CA GLN A 372 10.17 -21.44 -20.42
C GLN A 372 9.58 -20.61 -19.30
N VAL A 373 9.03 -21.24 -18.26
CA VAL A 373 8.47 -20.56 -17.10
C VAL A 373 9.55 -19.74 -16.36
N ASP A 374 10.74 -20.32 -16.17
CA ASP A 374 11.87 -19.62 -15.54
C ASP A 374 12.31 -18.39 -16.33
N PHE A 375 12.42 -18.51 -17.66
CA PHE A 375 12.76 -17.39 -18.53
C PHE A 375 11.74 -16.26 -18.46
N LEU A 376 10.45 -16.55 -18.65
CA LEU A 376 9.38 -15.56 -18.60
C LEU A 376 9.29 -14.88 -17.22
N SER A 377 9.46 -15.65 -16.15
CA SER A 377 9.40 -15.11 -14.78
C SER A 377 10.55 -14.18 -14.47
N LYS A 378 11.77 -14.50 -14.87
CA LYS A 378 12.94 -13.63 -14.73
C LYS A 378 12.77 -12.33 -15.51
N GLU A 379 12.27 -12.43 -16.75
CA GLU A 379 11.95 -11.26 -17.56
C GLU A 379 10.90 -10.37 -16.88
N ASN A 380 9.84 -10.96 -16.30
CA ASN A 380 8.81 -10.24 -15.57
C ASN A 380 9.36 -9.54 -14.32
N VAL A 381 10.20 -10.23 -13.53
CA VAL A 381 10.87 -9.63 -12.36
C VAL A 381 11.74 -8.44 -12.80
N THR A 382 12.49 -8.59 -13.88
CA THR A 382 13.35 -7.51 -14.41
C THR A 382 12.51 -6.31 -14.85
N MET A 383 11.46 -6.52 -15.65
CA MET A 383 10.57 -5.43 -16.09
C MET A 383 9.89 -4.71 -14.92
N CYS A 384 9.46 -5.45 -13.90
CA CYS A 384 8.85 -4.85 -12.71
C CYS A 384 9.86 -4.13 -11.83
N LYS A 385 11.13 -4.60 -11.78
CA LYS A 385 12.24 -3.90 -11.14
C LYS A 385 12.58 -2.60 -11.86
N ASP A 386 12.69 -2.62 -13.16
CA ASP A 386 12.96 -1.43 -13.99
C ASP A 386 11.86 -0.37 -13.83
N ASP A 387 10.57 -0.81 -13.76
CA ASP A 387 9.48 0.11 -13.49
C ASP A 387 9.54 0.68 -12.06
N TRP A 388 9.91 -0.15 -11.06
CA TRP A 388 10.03 0.30 -9.68
C TRP A 388 11.18 1.30 -9.52
N ASP A 389 12.34 1.00 -10.10
CA ASP A 389 13.56 1.79 -9.99
C ASP A 389 13.57 3.05 -10.87
N ALA A 390 12.59 3.22 -11.74
CA ALA A 390 12.40 4.45 -12.52
C ALA A 390 11.93 5.65 -11.68
N PHE A 391 11.59 5.46 -10.41
CA PHE A 391 11.06 6.51 -9.53
C PHE A 391 11.87 6.67 -8.25
N GLU A 392 11.99 7.91 -7.77
CA GLU A 392 12.81 8.30 -6.62
C GLU A 392 12.38 7.67 -5.27
N THR A 393 11.25 6.97 -5.23
CA THR A 393 10.81 6.16 -4.09
C THR A 393 11.52 4.81 -3.99
N SER A 394 12.28 4.41 -5.01
CA SER A 394 13.22 3.28 -4.93
C SER A 394 14.60 3.72 -4.45
N TRP A 395 15.24 2.92 -3.60
CA TRP A 395 16.65 3.15 -3.23
C TRP A 395 17.65 2.78 -4.33
N ASP A 396 17.22 1.99 -5.33
CA ASP A 396 18.01 1.67 -6.53
C ASP A 396 17.75 2.66 -7.68
N PHE A 397 16.97 3.73 -7.44
CA PHE A 397 16.77 4.80 -8.41
C PHE A 397 18.10 5.50 -8.75
N LYS A 398 18.43 5.55 -10.03
CA LYS A 398 19.71 6.11 -10.50
C LYS A 398 19.57 7.53 -11.02
N VAL A 399 18.72 7.71 -12.02
CA VAL A 399 18.49 9.00 -12.69
C VAL A 399 17.07 9.02 -13.22
N HIS A 400 16.44 10.20 -13.23
CA HIS A 400 15.08 10.34 -13.77
C HIS A 400 15.03 9.93 -15.25
N PRO A 401 14.04 9.12 -15.71
CA PRO A 401 13.99 8.61 -17.08
C PRO A 401 14.09 9.69 -18.15
N LEU A 402 13.40 10.82 -17.98
CA LEU A 402 13.46 11.93 -18.95
C LEU A 402 14.84 12.60 -19.02
N VAL A 403 15.62 12.57 -17.93
CA VAL A 403 17.01 13.06 -17.91
C VAL A 403 17.95 12.02 -18.52
N SER A 404 17.75 10.74 -18.25
CA SER A 404 18.52 9.66 -18.86
C SER A 404 18.38 9.67 -20.39
N MET A 405 17.16 9.87 -20.88
CA MET A 405 16.88 9.98 -22.31
C MET A 405 17.52 11.20 -22.95
N SER A 406 17.55 12.34 -22.24
CA SER A 406 18.25 13.52 -22.70
C SER A 406 19.75 13.26 -22.84
N LYS A 407 20.39 12.63 -21.86
CA LYS A 407 21.84 12.24 -21.99
C LYS A 407 22.06 11.33 -23.19
N GLY A 408 21.22 10.31 -23.39
CA GLY A 408 21.31 9.43 -24.57
C GLY A 408 21.13 10.17 -25.89
N LEU A 409 20.25 11.18 -25.95
CA LEU A 409 20.11 12.07 -27.12
C LEU A 409 21.38 12.86 -27.39
N TRP A 410 21.98 13.50 -26.38
CA TRP A 410 23.21 14.28 -26.52
C TRP A 410 24.43 13.42 -26.90
N ASP A 411 24.56 12.22 -26.31
CA ASP A 411 25.65 11.28 -26.61
C ASP A 411 25.56 10.75 -28.07
N ALA A 412 24.33 10.48 -28.54
CA ALA A 412 24.07 10.04 -29.90
C ALA A 412 24.20 11.19 -30.94
N THR A 413 24.06 12.44 -30.49
CA THR A 413 23.87 13.62 -31.33
C THR A 413 24.98 14.66 -31.20
N SER A 414 26.19 14.25 -30.90
CA SER A 414 27.35 15.20 -30.93
C SER A 414 27.49 16.04 -32.21
N THR A 415 26.48 15.99 -33.10
CA THR A 415 26.35 16.81 -34.31
C THR A 415 24.91 17.29 -34.52
N ALA A 416 24.73 18.50 -35.09
CA ALA A 416 23.43 19.07 -35.48
C ALA A 416 22.58 18.12 -36.35
N ALA A 417 23.23 17.21 -37.09
CA ALA A 417 22.59 16.21 -37.95
C ALA A 417 21.70 15.19 -37.21
N ALA A 418 21.97 14.95 -35.94
CA ALA A 418 21.16 13.98 -35.19
C ALA A 418 19.96 14.63 -34.49
N MET A 419 20.01 15.93 -34.19
CA MET A 419 18.79 16.67 -33.80
C MET A 419 17.84 16.72 -35.02
N ASP A 420 18.34 16.98 -36.24
CA ASP A 420 17.53 16.89 -37.46
C ASP A 420 16.98 15.48 -37.71
N TYR A 421 17.73 14.42 -37.34
CA TYR A 421 17.26 13.03 -37.43
C TYR A 421 16.11 12.76 -36.48
N PHE A 422 16.20 13.18 -35.20
CA PHE A 422 15.13 12.99 -34.20
C PHE A 422 13.92 13.87 -34.50
N TYR A 423 14.08 15.13 -34.89
CA TYR A 423 12.99 15.98 -35.36
C TYR A 423 12.38 15.46 -36.68
N GLY A 424 13.15 14.77 -37.51
CA GLY A 424 12.64 14.07 -38.71
C GLY A 424 11.78 12.85 -38.40
N TYR A 425 12.04 12.16 -37.28
CA TYR A 425 11.23 11.02 -36.80
C TYR A 425 10.04 11.43 -35.91
N LEU A 426 10.11 12.58 -35.20
CA LEU A 426 9.07 13.15 -34.37
C LEU A 426 8.83 14.63 -34.76
N PRO A 427 8.38 14.90 -35.99
CA PRO A 427 8.28 16.26 -36.54
C PRO A 427 7.28 17.16 -35.81
N GLU A 428 6.44 16.58 -34.92
CA GLU A 428 5.44 17.31 -34.15
C GLU A 428 5.93 17.72 -32.75
N ALA A 429 7.10 17.25 -32.30
CA ALA A 429 7.63 17.60 -30.98
C ALA A 429 8.11 19.05 -30.91
N SER A 430 7.68 19.77 -29.88
CA SER A 430 7.94 21.19 -29.70
C SER A 430 9.26 21.50 -28.98
N CYS A 431 9.84 20.53 -28.28
CA CYS A 431 11.05 20.72 -27.50
C CYS A 431 11.76 19.39 -27.15
N PRO A 432 13.04 19.42 -26.71
CA PRO A 432 13.77 18.21 -26.31
C PRO A 432 13.10 17.42 -25.19
N LEU A 433 12.48 18.08 -24.21
CA LEU A 433 11.77 17.40 -23.13
C LEU A 433 10.56 16.59 -23.63
N GLU A 434 9.83 17.12 -24.62
CA GLU A 434 8.72 16.38 -25.24
C GLU A 434 9.24 15.14 -25.98
N ILE A 435 10.38 15.24 -26.70
CA ILE A 435 11.01 14.08 -27.34
C ILE A 435 11.33 13.00 -26.27
N CYS A 436 11.98 13.40 -25.17
CA CYS A 436 12.29 12.49 -24.06
C CYS A 436 11.05 11.83 -23.49
N TYR A 437 9.94 12.57 -23.35
CA TYR A 437 8.68 12.01 -22.87
C TYR A 437 8.08 11.01 -23.86
N LEU A 438 8.09 11.29 -25.15
CA LEU A 438 7.56 10.36 -26.17
C LEU A 438 8.37 9.07 -26.22
N LEU A 439 9.70 9.16 -26.10
CA LEU A 439 10.56 7.97 -25.98
C LEU A 439 10.26 7.15 -24.72
N TRP A 440 10.10 7.83 -23.58
CA TRP A 440 9.70 7.19 -22.32
C TRP A 440 8.33 6.53 -22.43
N GLN A 441 7.36 7.19 -23.06
CA GLN A 441 6.04 6.64 -23.33
C GLN A 441 6.10 5.35 -24.16
N GLY A 442 6.95 5.33 -25.18
CA GLY A 442 7.21 4.14 -26.00
C GLY A 442 7.75 2.97 -25.17
N GLN A 443 8.78 3.22 -24.35
CA GLN A 443 9.36 2.20 -23.47
C GLN A 443 8.36 1.68 -22.42
N CYS A 444 7.57 2.56 -21.81
CA CYS A 444 6.52 2.15 -20.86
C CYS A 444 5.47 1.28 -21.54
N LYS A 445 5.07 1.64 -22.77
CA LYS A 445 4.08 0.88 -23.54
C LYS A 445 4.63 -0.51 -23.89
N GLU A 446 5.85 -0.60 -24.43
CA GLU A 446 6.49 -1.87 -24.76
C GLU A 446 6.61 -2.79 -23.53
N ARG A 447 7.10 -2.24 -22.41
CA ARG A 447 7.19 -2.97 -21.13
C ARG A 447 5.84 -3.48 -20.65
N PHE A 448 4.80 -2.66 -20.76
CA PHE A 448 3.46 -3.02 -20.37
C PHE A 448 2.88 -4.17 -21.22
N GLU A 449 3.00 -4.04 -22.55
CA GLU A 449 2.49 -5.05 -23.49
C GLU A 449 3.27 -6.37 -23.36
N LYS A 450 4.60 -6.30 -23.17
CA LYS A 450 5.43 -7.47 -22.98
C LYS A 450 5.13 -8.20 -21.67
N LEU A 451 4.99 -7.47 -20.56
CA LEU A 451 4.63 -8.08 -19.27
C LEU A 451 3.26 -8.75 -19.35
N LYS A 452 2.27 -8.09 -19.97
CA LYS A 452 0.94 -8.65 -20.18
C LYS A 452 1.00 -9.95 -20.99
N ALA A 453 1.72 -9.96 -22.12
CA ALA A 453 1.87 -11.16 -22.95
C ALA A 453 2.56 -12.30 -22.19
N ASN A 454 3.59 -12.01 -21.41
CA ASN A 454 4.27 -13.02 -20.61
C ASN A 454 3.35 -13.59 -19.51
N GLU A 455 2.54 -12.75 -18.86
CA GLU A 455 1.57 -13.22 -17.85
C GLU A 455 0.46 -14.07 -18.47
N GLU A 456 -0.01 -13.72 -19.67
CA GLU A 456 -0.99 -14.52 -20.42
C GLU A 456 -0.40 -15.89 -20.83
N GLU A 457 0.85 -15.93 -21.25
CA GLU A 457 1.55 -17.17 -21.58
C GLU A 457 1.77 -18.05 -20.34
N LEU A 458 2.20 -17.46 -19.22
CA LEU A 458 2.31 -18.20 -17.95
C LEU A 458 0.95 -18.74 -17.48
N ASN A 459 -0.11 -17.96 -17.63
CA ASN A 459 -1.48 -18.42 -17.33
C ASN A 459 -1.83 -19.63 -18.19
N ARG A 460 -1.56 -19.58 -19.51
CA ARG A 460 -1.84 -20.68 -20.44
C ARG A 460 -1.09 -21.94 -20.02
N ILE A 461 0.21 -21.83 -19.76
CA ILE A 461 1.05 -22.97 -19.33
C ILE A 461 0.49 -23.62 -18.07
N PHE A 462 0.21 -22.83 -17.02
CA PHE A 462 -0.30 -23.39 -15.76
C PHE A 462 -1.73 -23.91 -15.86
N ILE A 463 -2.60 -23.28 -16.64
CA ILE A 463 -3.95 -23.80 -16.91
C ILE A 463 -3.85 -25.18 -17.58
N ASP A 464 -2.93 -25.36 -18.53
CA ASP A 464 -2.73 -26.63 -19.23
C ASP A 464 -2.14 -27.71 -18.30
N ILE A 465 -1.13 -27.38 -17.49
CA ILE A 465 -0.51 -28.31 -16.52
C ILE A 465 -1.55 -28.84 -15.52
N TYR A 466 -2.47 -27.98 -15.05
CA TYR A 466 -3.47 -28.37 -14.05
C TYR A 466 -4.79 -28.85 -14.68
N GLY A 467 -4.94 -28.79 -16.01
CA GLY A 467 -6.15 -29.21 -16.73
C GLY A 467 -7.39 -28.36 -16.37
N LEU A 468 -7.22 -27.04 -16.21
CA LEU A 468 -8.26 -26.11 -15.74
C LEU A 468 -8.84 -25.20 -16.85
N GLN A 469 -8.76 -25.66 -18.12
CA GLN A 469 -9.23 -24.89 -19.29
C GLN A 469 -10.75 -24.57 -19.24
N ASP A 470 -11.53 -25.37 -18.54
CA ASP A 470 -12.96 -25.14 -18.37
C ASP A 470 -13.28 -24.11 -17.26
N GLU A 471 -12.30 -23.76 -16.42
CA GLU A 471 -12.48 -22.89 -15.25
C GLU A 471 -11.76 -21.54 -15.39
N LEU A 472 -10.62 -21.51 -16.08
CA LEU A 472 -9.74 -20.35 -16.18
C LEU A 472 -9.45 -20.04 -17.65
N THR A 473 -9.26 -18.76 -17.91
CA THR A 473 -8.81 -18.24 -19.20
C THR A 473 -7.49 -17.51 -19.04
N PRO A 474 -6.58 -17.53 -20.03
CA PRO A 474 -5.25 -16.95 -19.89
C PRO A 474 -5.21 -15.42 -19.92
N GLU A 475 -6.24 -14.74 -20.47
CA GLU A 475 -6.25 -13.30 -20.71
C GLU A 475 -6.02 -12.49 -19.44
N VAL A 476 -5.24 -11.41 -19.51
CA VAL A 476 -4.95 -10.48 -18.42
C VAL A 476 -5.60 -9.13 -18.71
N GLU A 477 -6.39 -8.60 -17.77
CA GLU A 477 -6.95 -7.26 -17.90
C GLU A 477 -5.84 -6.20 -17.68
N ASP A 478 -5.93 -5.06 -18.37
CA ASP A 478 -4.92 -3.98 -18.25
C ASP A 478 -4.73 -3.47 -16.81
N LYS A 479 -5.80 -3.49 -16.01
CA LYS A 479 -5.74 -3.07 -14.60
C LYS A 479 -4.93 -4.02 -13.70
N ASP A 480 -4.72 -5.28 -14.14
CA ASP A 480 -4.03 -6.32 -13.38
C ASP A 480 -2.53 -6.39 -13.71
N VAL A 481 -2.09 -5.65 -14.76
CA VAL A 481 -0.69 -5.46 -15.09
C VAL A 481 -0.06 -4.44 -14.16
N THR A 482 1.00 -4.80 -13.45
CA THR A 482 1.51 -3.99 -12.34
C THR A 482 2.66 -3.02 -12.69
N VAL A 483 3.10 -2.95 -13.95
CA VAL A 483 3.98 -1.89 -14.43
C VAL A 483 3.17 -0.69 -14.92
N ARG A 484 3.73 0.51 -14.80
CA ARG A 484 3.03 1.76 -15.09
C ARG A 484 3.09 2.11 -16.58
N LYS A 485 1.96 2.55 -17.13
CA LYS A 485 1.95 3.31 -18.38
C LYS A 485 2.46 4.72 -18.11
N ALA A 486 3.06 5.36 -19.08
CA ALA A 486 3.46 6.78 -18.97
C ALA A 486 2.23 7.66 -18.77
N ASP A 487 2.36 8.67 -17.92
CA ASP A 487 1.36 9.71 -17.67
C ASP A 487 2.07 11.07 -17.63
N LEU A 488 1.70 11.95 -18.54
CA LEU A 488 2.43 13.21 -18.75
C LEU A 488 2.49 14.06 -17.48
N GLN A 489 1.37 14.23 -16.79
CA GLN A 489 1.32 15.08 -15.60
C GLN A 489 2.13 14.48 -14.45
N ARG A 490 1.98 13.19 -14.20
CA ARG A 490 2.73 12.48 -13.16
C ARG A 490 4.23 12.51 -13.43
N ASP A 491 4.62 12.23 -14.66
CA ASP A 491 6.03 12.09 -15.02
C ASP A 491 6.74 13.45 -15.06
N ILE A 492 6.05 14.54 -15.46
CA ILE A 492 6.58 15.92 -15.34
C ILE A 492 6.67 16.33 -13.87
N LYS A 493 5.67 16.03 -13.02
CA LYS A 493 5.75 16.31 -11.59
C LYS A 493 6.91 15.55 -10.93
N SER A 494 7.15 14.30 -11.34
CA SER A 494 8.31 13.50 -10.90
C SER A 494 9.62 14.12 -11.35
N LEU A 495 9.71 14.66 -12.58
CA LEU A 495 10.87 15.38 -13.08
C LEU A 495 11.16 16.63 -12.23
N LEU A 496 10.13 17.40 -11.88
CA LEU A 496 10.27 18.58 -11.01
C LEU A 496 10.74 18.20 -9.61
N SER A 497 10.25 17.09 -9.06
CA SER A 497 10.73 16.54 -7.78
C SER A 497 12.21 16.14 -7.84
N TYR A 498 12.63 15.48 -8.92
CA TYR A 498 14.03 15.14 -9.14
C TYR A 498 14.92 16.40 -9.30
N ALA A 499 14.45 17.43 -10.03
CA ALA A 499 15.14 18.72 -10.14
C ALA A 499 15.33 19.38 -8.78
N VAL A 500 14.30 19.36 -7.91
CA VAL A 500 14.41 19.85 -6.50
C VAL A 500 15.45 19.01 -5.75
N GLY A 501 15.48 17.70 -5.97
CA GLY A 501 16.52 16.82 -5.41
C GLY A 501 17.93 17.23 -5.85
N CYS A 502 18.12 17.61 -7.10
CA CYS A 502 19.38 18.16 -7.59
C CYS A 502 19.71 19.53 -6.98
N MET A 503 18.70 20.39 -6.82
CA MET A 503 18.86 21.70 -6.16
C MET A 503 19.38 21.56 -4.72
N PHE A 504 18.98 20.51 -4.00
CA PHE A 504 19.44 20.21 -2.65
C PHE A 504 20.67 19.31 -2.59
N GLY A 505 21.11 18.77 -3.72
CA GLY A 505 22.22 17.83 -3.76
C GLY A 505 21.89 16.41 -3.30
N ARG A 506 20.61 16.07 -3.14
CA ARG A 506 20.20 14.67 -2.95
C ARG A 506 20.59 13.82 -4.16
N TYR A 507 20.42 14.38 -5.33
CA TYR A 507 20.84 13.83 -6.63
C TYR A 507 21.86 14.74 -7.30
N SER A 508 22.59 14.19 -8.25
CA SER A 508 23.53 14.92 -9.08
C SER A 508 23.34 14.54 -10.56
N LEU A 509 23.67 15.45 -11.46
CA LEU A 509 23.74 15.15 -12.90
C LEU A 509 25.02 14.40 -13.26
N ASP A 510 26.02 14.36 -12.37
CA ASP A 510 27.36 13.82 -12.61
C ASP A 510 27.57 12.42 -12.01
N VAL A 511 26.75 12.01 -11.04
CA VAL A 511 26.79 10.68 -10.41
C VAL A 511 25.40 10.07 -10.36
N GLU A 512 25.31 8.74 -10.54
CA GLU A 512 24.06 8.00 -10.47
C GLU A 512 23.63 7.75 -9.03
N GLY A 513 22.32 7.71 -8.81
CA GLY A 513 21.71 7.39 -7.51
C GLY A 513 21.78 8.55 -6.51
N LEU A 514 21.80 8.20 -5.22
CA LEU A 514 21.88 9.15 -4.13
C LEU A 514 23.29 9.77 -4.07
N ALA A 515 23.40 11.07 -4.37
CA ALA A 515 24.64 11.81 -4.17
C ALA A 515 24.85 12.15 -2.69
N TYR A 516 23.76 12.57 -1.98
CA TYR A 516 23.77 12.86 -0.56
C TYR A 516 22.42 12.54 0.11
N ALA A 517 22.46 11.73 1.15
CA ALA A 517 21.33 11.45 2.03
C ALA A 517 21.83 11.23 3.49
N GLY A 518 22.54 12.21 4.03
CA GLY A 518 23.24 12.17 5.33
C GLY A 518 24.68 11.64 5.22
N GLY A 519 25.46 11.91 6.26
CA GLY A 519 26.89 11.62 6.29
C GLY A 519 27.76 12.79 5.86
N GLU A 520 28.95 12.53 5.33
CA GLU A 520 29.88 13.56 4.88
C GLU A 520 29.48 14.14 3.50
N TRP A 521 29.53 15.45 3.39
CA TRP A 521 29.27 16.15 2.13
C TRP A 521 30.50 16.09 1.22
N ASP A 522 30.28 15.63 0.00
CA ASP A 522 31.31 15.54 -1.03
C ASP A 522 30.97 16.45 -2.23
N SER A 523 31.59 17.64 -2.27
CA SER A 523 31.37 18.62 -3.33
C SER A 523 31.86 18.16 -4.71
N SER A 524 32.77 17.18 -4.79
CA SER A 524 33.29 16.66 -6.06
C SER A 524 32.22 15.96 -6.93
N LYS A 525 31.12 15.58 -6.31
CA LYS A 525 29.98 14.96 -6.99
C LYS A 525 29.11 15.93 -7.81
N TYR A 526 29.35 17.24 -7.71
CA TYR A 526 28.51 18.28 -8.29
C TYR A 526 29.33 19.22 -9.17
N GLN A 527 29.41 18.94 -10.45
CA GLN A 527 30.18 19.74 -11.44
C GLN A 527 29.24 20.45 -12.43
N SER A 528 28.33 19.71 -13.06
CA SER A 528 27.42 20.21 -14.09
C SER A 528 26.32 21.12 -13.52
N TYR A 529 25.85 20.84 -12.32
CA TYR A 529 24.88 21.65 -11.61
C TYR A 529 25.21 21.71 -10.12
N ILE A 530 25.43 22.91 -9.61
CA ILE A 530 25.85 23.13 -8.21
C ILE A 530 24.61 23.28 -7.34
N PRO A 531 24.46 22.43 -6.28
CA PRO A 531 23.37 22.51 -5.33
C PRO A 531 23.35 23.82 -4.56
N ASP A 532 22.23 24.12 -3.93
CA ASP A 532 22.10 25.24 -3.00
C ASP A 532 23.14 25.15 -1.87
N ALA A 533 23.74 26.28 -1.49
CA ALA A 533 24.83 26.30 -0.53
C ALA A 533 24.36 26.11 0.92
N ASP A 534 23.25 26.72 1.30
CA ASP A 534 22.78 26.83 2.68
C ASP A 534 21.54 25.96 3.01
N ASN A 535 21.11 25.15 2.03
CA ASN A 535 19.97 24.25 2.19
C ASN A 535 18.60 24.96 2.34
N VAL A 536 18.47 26.20 1.83
CA VAL A 536 17.21 26.94 1.90
C VAL A 536 16.81 27.45 0.51
N ILE A 537 15.73 26.93 -0.06
CA ILE A 537 15.24 27.34 -1.38
C ILE A 537 13.92 28.09 -1.21
N PRO A 538 13.88 29.41 -1.41
CA PRO A 538 12.68 30.21 -1.27
C PRO A 538 11.67 29.94 -2.38
N ILE A 539 10.38 30.00 -2.04
CA ILE A 539 9.26 29.94 -2.97
C ILE A 539 8.46 31.24 -2.82
N THR A 540 8.52 32.10 -3.82
CA THR A 540 7.89 33.40 -3.80
C THR A 540 6.77 33.49 -4.85
N ASP A 541 5.79 34.38 -4.67
CA ASP A 541 4.70 34.58 -5.63
C ASP A 541 5.13 35.40 -6.86
N GLU A 542 6.28 36.05 -6.79
CA GLU A 542 6.97 36.74 -7.90
C GLU A 542 8.49 36.57 -7.74
N GLU A 543 9.26 36.94 -8.74
CA GLU A 543 10.72 36.84 -8.73
C GLU A 543 11.35 37.97 -7.90
N TYR A 544 11.38 37.78 -6.58
CA TYR A 544 12.00 38.73 -5.64
C TYR A 544 13.45 38.37 -5.28
N LEU A 545 13.82 37.12 -5.46
CA LEU A 545 15.10 36.55 -5.09
C LEU A 545 15.72 35.82 -6.29
N ASN A 546 17.00 36.03 -6.54
CA ASN A 546 17.71 35.45 -7.69
C ASN A 546 17.89 33.91 -7.57
N ASP A 547 17.75 33.38 -6.36
CA ASP A 547 17.93 31.98 -6.01
C ASP A 547 16.59 31.29 -5.66
N ASP A 548 15.47 31.87 -6.10
CA ASP A 548 14.18 31.22 -5.92
C ASP A 548 14.06 29.94 -6.73
N ILE A 549 13.09 29.08 -6.35
CA ILE A 549 12.93 27.75 -6.93
C ILE A 549 12.74 27.76 -8.45
N VAL A 550 12.09 28.80 -9.02
CA VAL A 550 11.85 28.88 -10.48
C VAL A 550 13.12 29.29 -11.19
N SER A 551 13.90 30.23 -10.65
CA SER A 551 15.19 30.62 -11.21
C SER A 551 16.17 29.45 -11.19
N ARG A 552 16.21 28.68 -10.11
CA ARG A 552 17.01 27.43 -10.02
C ARG A 552 16.55 26.36 -11.01
N LEU A 553 15.23 26.21 -11.20
CA LEU A 553 14.69 25.29 -12.20
C LEU A 553 15.11 25.69 -13.63
N CYS A 554 15.04 26.98 -13.97
CA CYS A 554 15.50 27.48 -15.27
C CYS A 554 16.99 27.18 -15.48
N ALA A 555 17.83 27.38 -14.47
CA ALA A 555 19.25 27.04 -14.54
C ALA A 555 19.47 25.53 -14.75
N TRP A 556 18.73 24.69 -14.02
CA TRP A 556 18.81 23.24 -14.16
C TRP A 556 18.35 22.76 -15.56
N LEU A 557 17.22 23.29 -16.08
CA LEU A 557 16.72 22.96 -17.41
C LEU A 557 17.70 23.31 -18.52
N LYS A 558 18.42 24.46 -18.39
CA LYS A 558 19.48 24.84 -19.34
C LYS A 558 20.60 23.83 -19.39
N VAL A 559 20.98 23.25 -18.26
CA VAL A 559 22.03 22.23 -18.20
C VAL A 559 21.55 20.91 -18.80
N VAL A 560 20.32 20.49 -18.52
CA VAL A 560 19.80 19.17 -18.94
C VAL A 560 19.34 19.16 -20.40
N TYR A 561 18.65 20.21 -20.85
CA TYR A 561 17.99 20.23 -22.17
C TYR A 561 18.51 21.29 -23.12
N GLY A 562 19.51 22.07 -22.71
CA GLY A 562 20.11 23.15 -23.52
C GLY A 562 19.50 24.53 -23.26
N ALA A 563 20.36 25.58 -23.32
CA ALA A 563 19.95 26.93 -23.00
C ALA A 563 18.97 27.52 -24.05
N ASP A 564 19.16 27.18 -25.31
CA ASP A 564 18.37 27.72 -26.45
C ASP A 564 16.93 27.18 -26.48
N THR A 565 16.65 26.05 -25.79
CA THR A 565 15.33 25.40 -25.74
C THR A 565 14.58 25.68 -24.46
N LEU A 566 15.09 26.54 -23.57
CA LEU A 566 14.53 26.78 -22.25
C LEU A 566 13.05 27.15 -22.30
N GLU A 567 12.68 28.14 -23.13
CA GLU A 567 11.27 28.61 -23.14
C GLU A 567 10.32 27.53 -23.64
N ALA A 568 10.68 26.78 -24.66
CA ALA A 568 9.88 25.68 -25.19
C ALA A 568 9.70 24.55 -24.12
N ASN A 569 10.75 24.22 -23.35
CA ASN A 569 10.66 23.26 -22.26
C ASN A 569 9.78 23.77 -21.11
N LEU A 570 9.86 25.06 -20.75
CA LEU A 570 8.98 25.67 -19.76
C LEU A 570 7.51 25.64 -20.19
N ASP A 571 7.24 25.92 -21.48
CA ASP A 571 5.87 25.84 -22.03
C ASP A 571 5.33 24.42 -21.98
N TYR A 572 6.16 23.42 -22.29
CA TYR A 572 5.76 22.01 -22.19
C TYR A 572 5.46 21.58 -20.75
N ILE A 573 6.30 21.98 -19.78
CA ILE A 573 6.06 21.75 -18.35
C ILE A 573 4.76 22.42 -17.90
N ALA A 574 4.57 23.69 -18.26
CA ALA A 574 3.37 24.45 -17.88
C ALA A 574 2.09 23.80 -18.44
N LYS A 575 2.12 23.34 -19.69
CA LYS A 575 1.02 22.61 -20.33
C LYS A 575 0.68 21.32 -19.54
N ALA A 576 1.68 20.56 -19.11
CA ALA A 576 1.47 19.33 -18.31
C ALA A 576 0.91 19.62 -16.91
N LEU A 577 1.28 20.75 -16.28
CA LEU A 577 0.78 21.16 -14.96
C LEU A 577 -0.64 21.75 -15.00
N GLY A 578 -1.11 22.17 -16.16
CA GLY A 578 -2.41 22.81 -16.36
C GLY A 578 -2.38 24.34 -16.28
N ASN A 579 -3.36 25.00 -16.87
CA ASN A 579 -3.38 26.44 -17.13
C ASN A 579 -3.79 27.28 -15.90
N LYS A 580 -2.95 27.38 -14.89
CA LYS A 580 -3.17 28.22 -13.69
C LYS A 580 -2.26 29.46 -13.70
N GLY A 581 -2.22 30.24 -14.78
CA GLY A 581 -1.41 31.45 -14.94
C GLY A 581 -1.41 31.97 -16.36
N SER A 582 -0.79 33.11 -16.58
CA SER A 582 -0.74 33.82 -17.87
C SER A 582 0.54 33.48 -18.67
N THR A 583 1.58 33.05 -17.98
CA THR A 583 2.87 32.66 -18.57
C THR A 583 3.33 31.31 -18.01
N SER A 584 4.20 30.61 -18.73
CA SER A 584 4.74 29.33 -18.30
C SER A 584 5.45 29.41 -16.96
N ARG A 585 6.25 30.48 -16.73
CA ARG A 585 6.91 30.73 -15.44
C ARG A 585 5.91 30.98 -14.32
N GLU A 586 4.84 31.70 -14.57
CA GLU A 586 3.78 31.91 -13.58
C GLU A 586 3.05 30.61 -13.21
N ILE A 587 2.73 29.78 -14.19
CA ILE A 587 2.10 28.47 -13.96
C ILE A 587 3.00 27.57 -13.10
N ILE A 588 4.29 27.49 -13.44
CA ILE A 588 5.28 26.69 -12.70
C ILE A 588 5.46 27.24 -11.29
N ARG A 589 5.52 28.56 -11.11
CA ARG A 589 5.60 29.23 -9.82
C ARG A 589 4.38 28.93 -8.95
N ASN A 590 3.20 29.02 -9.51
CA ASN A 590 1.95 28.66 -8.83
C ASN A 590 1.89 27.19 -8.40
N TYR A 591 2.45 26.28 -9.21
CA TYR A 591 2.57 24.87 -8.84
C TYR A 591 3.48 24.69 -7.62
N PHE A 592 4.66 25.29 -7.59
CA PHE A 592 5.56 25.21 -6.43
C PHE A 592 4.93 25.85 -5.17
N LEU A 593 4.25 26.98 -5.33
CA LEU A 593 3.66 27.73 -4.24
C LEU A 593 2.48 26.98 -3.56
N ASN A 594 1.67 26.23 -4.32
CA ASN A 594 0.39 25.71 -3.86
C ASN A 594 0.26 24.17 -3.87
N ASP A 595 0.92 23.48 -4.79
CA ASP A 595 0.65 22.08 -5.08
C ASP A 595 1.87 21.16 -4.86
N PHE A 596 3.10 21.60 -5.10
CA PHE A 596 4.31 20.78 -5.02
C PHE A 596 4.46 20.05 -3.68
N PHE A 597 4.29 20.76 -2.55
CA PHE A 597 4.45 20.12 -1.23
C PHE A 597 3.39 19.04 -0.96
N LYS A 598 2.19 19.21 -1.48
CA LYS A 598 1.13 18.18 -1.38
C LYS A 598 1.51 16.93 -2.19
N ASP A 599 1.99 17.14 -3.42
CA ASP A 599 2.45 16.06 -4.30
C ASP A 599 3.66 15.34 -3.67
N HIS A 600 4.61 16.09 -3.10
CA HIS A 600 5.75 15.55 -2.36
C HIS A 600 5.30 14.71 -1.16
N CYS A 601 4.36 15.18 -0.35
CA CYS A 601 3.79 14.42 0.76
C CYS A 601 3.06 13.15 0.30
N GLN A 602 2.45 13.16 -0.89
CA GLN A 602 1.78 11.99 -1.45
C GLN A 602 2.78 10.97 -1.97
N THR A 603 3.82 11.42 -2.69
CA THR A 603 4.91 10.58 -3.20
C THR A 603 5.66 9.89 -2.04
N TYR A 604 5.97 10.65 -1.00
CA TYR A 604 6.65 10.14 0.21
C TYR A 604 5.64 9.72 1.29
N SER A 605 4.70 8.86 0.90
CA SER A 605 3.67 8.29 1.77
C SER A 605 3.42 6.83 1.43
N VAL A 606 3.39 5.99 2.45
CA VAL A 606 3.04 4.57 2.32
C VAL A 606 1.76 4.30 3.09
N THR A 607 0.85 3.53 2.49
CA THR A 607 -0.43 3.16 3.10
C THR A 607 -0.22 2.53 4.49
N GLY A 608 -0.90 3.06 5.49
CA GLY A 608 -0.78 2.62 6.89
C GLY A 608 0.36 3.28 7.68
N SER A 609 1.36 3.91 7.01
CA SER A 609 2.44 4.63 7.69
C SER A 609 2.29 6.15 7.64
N GLY A 610 1.54 6.65 6.66
CA GLY A 610 1.27 8.06 6.46
C GLY A 610 2.42 8.83 5.80
N LYS A 611 2.32 10.15 5.78
CA LYS A 611 3.23 11.07 5.10
C LYS A 611 4.60 11.14 5.79
N ARG A 612 5.66 11.15 4.99
CA ARG A 612 7.06 11.26 5.44
C ARG A 612 7.87 12.17 4.50
N PRO A 613 7.50 13.46 4.34
CA PRO A 613 8.21 14.37 3.44
C PRO A 613 9.67 14.52 3.88
N ILE A 614 10.59 14.53 2.93
CA ILE A 614 12.02 14.78 3.15
C ILE A 614 12.42 16.23 2.81
N TYR A 615 11.65 16.91 1.96
CA TYR A 615 11.72 18.35 1.75
C TYR A 615 10.65 18.99 2.60
N TRP A 616 11.07 19.78 3.61
CA TRP A 616 10.16 20.41 4.56
C TRP A 616 9.83 21.82 4.13
N LEU A 617 8.54 22.13 4.07
CA LEU A 617 8.07 23.45 3.70
C LEU A 617 7.86 24.31 4.95
N PHE A 618 8.70 25.32 5.14
CA PHE A 618 8.46 26.44 6.02
C PHE A 618 7.39 27.32 5.39
N ASP A 619 6.29 27.62 6.09
CA ASP A 619 5.10 28.25 5.54
C ASP A 619 4.51 29.25 6.55
N SER A 620 4.53 30.55 6.19
CA SER A 620 4.01 31.61 7.04
C SER A 620 2.48 31.60 7.16
N GLY A 621 1.77 31.08 6.15
CA GLY A 621 0.31 30.99 6.18
C GLY A 621 -0.40 31.32 4.88
N LYS A 622 -1.64 31.76 5.00
CA LYS A 622 -2.60 31.88 3.89
C LYS A 622 -2.29 32.99 2.88
N GLN A 623 -1.52 34.00 3.27
CA GLN A 623 -1.17 35.11 2.39
C GLN A 623 0.05 34.79 1.51
N ASN A 624 0.70 33.63 1.74
CA ASN A 624 1.97 33.27 1.11
C ASN A 624 3.05 34.36 1.30
N GLY A 625 3.13 34.91 2.49
CA GLY A 625 4.10 35.96 2.81
C GLY A 625 5.52 35.42 2.79
N PHE A 626 5.75 34.19 3.29
CA PHE A 626 7.04 33.52 3.23
C PHE A 626 6.85 32.01 3.06
N LYS A 627 7.55 31.43 2.09
CA LYS A 627 7.70 30.00 1.94
C LYS A 627 9.14 29.65 1.54
N ALA A 628 9.67 28.58 2.11
CA ALA A 628 10.95 28.02 1.73
C ALA A 628 10.98 26.51 1.96
N LEU A 629 11.63 25.76 1.05
CA LEU A 629 11.94 24.36 1.23
C LEU A 629 13.29 24.18 1.91
N VAL A 630 13.40 23.17 2.75
CA VAL A 630 14.64 22.72 3.40
C VAL A 630 14.72 21.20 3.27
N TYR A 631 15.88 20.67 2.87
CA TYR A 631 16.12 19.23 2.80
C TYR A 631 16.55 18.69 4.18
N LEU A 632 15.77 17.78 4.74
CA LEU A 632 15.97 17.21 6.07
C LEU A 632 17.40 16.69 6.30
N HIS A 633 17.96 15.93 5.35
CA HIS A 633 19.28 15.31 5.49
C HIS A 633 20.46 16.30 5.49
N ARG A 634 20.23 17.55 5.08
CA ARG A 634 21.19 18.65 5.14
C ARG A 634 20.89 19.65 6.27
N TYR A 635 19.85 19.40 7.04
CA TYR A 635 19.52 20.30 8.16
C TYR A 635 20.65 20.35 9.19
N THR A 636 20.95 21.54 9.68
CA THR A 636 21.88 21.83 10.78
C THR A 636 21.21 22.72 11.80
N PRO A 637 21.71 22.80 13.06
CA PRO A 637 21.17 23.72 14.07
C PRO A 637 21.13 25.20 13.65
N ASP A 638 21.93 25.58 12.65
CA ASP A 638 21.98 26.96 12.13
C ASP A 638 20.97 27.22 11.00
N THR A 639 20.37 26.19 10.41
CA THR A 639 19.49 26.31 9.25
C THR A 639 18.31 27.27 9.48
N ILE A 640 17.65 27.21 10.65
CA ILE A 640 16.54 28.12 10.98
C ILE A 640 17.03 29.56 11.13
N GLY A 641 18.23 29.75 11.70
CA GLY A 641 18.86 31.06 11.83
C GLY A 641 19.15 31.70 10.48
N ASN A 642 19.75 30.94 9.56
CA ASN A 642 20.06 31.38 8.20
C ASN A 642 18.76 31.70 7.44
N LEU A 643 17.75 30.79 7.48
CA LEU A 643 16.43 31.02 6.89
C LEU A 643 15.80 32.32 7.36
N ARG A 644 15.91 32.64 8.67
CA ARG A 644 15.38 33.88 9.24
C ARG A 644 16.09 35.12 8.71
N ILE A 645 17.43 35.13 8.78
CA ILE A 645 18.23 36.33 8.51
C ILE A 645 18.37 36.58 7.01
N ASP A 646 18.70 35.56 6.25
CA ASP A 646 19.07 35.70 4.86
C ASP A 646 17.87 35.71 3.91
N TYR A 647 16.72 35.16 4.36
CA TYR A 647 15.51 35.03 3.52
C TYR A 647 14.30 35.75 4.11
N LEU A 648 13.84 35.43 5.33
CA LEU A 648 12.62 36.00 5.91
C LEU A 648 12.76 37.51 6.10
N HIS A 649 13.86 37.98 6.70
CA HIS A 649 14.10 39.42 6.88
C HIS A 649 14.33 40.11 5.53
N LYS A 650 14.93 39.44 4.55
CA LYS A 650 15.09 39.99 3.21
C LYS A 650 13.72 40.18 2.54
N MET A 651 12.81 39.21 2.67
CA MET A 651 11.45 39.33 2.13
C MET A 651 10.66 40.43 2.80
N GLN A 652 10.79 40.65 4.11
CA GLN A 652 10.16 41.79 4.80
C GLN A 652 10.59 43.11 4.17
N ARG A 653 11.91 43.29 3.96
CA ARG A 653 12.46 44.54 3.31
C ARG A 653 11.97 44.67 1.86
N VAL A 654 11.89 43.57 1.11
CA VAL A 654 11.34 43.60 -0.25
C VAL A 654 9.90 44.06 -0.26
N TYR A 655 9.06 43.54 0.63
CA TYR A 655 7.65 43.95 0.74
C TYR A 655 7.52 45.41 1.14
N GLU A 656 8.33 45.90 2.07
CA GLU A 656 8.35 47.34 2.47
C GLU A 656 8.70 48.23 1.27
N SER A 657 9.72 47.86 0.50
CA SER A 657 10.13 48.60 -0.69
C SER A 657 9.04 48.59 -1.77
N GLU A 658 8.43 47.46 -2.03
CA GLU A 658 7.35 47.33 -3.01
C GLU A 658 6.09 48.07 -2.61
N ILE A 659 5.73 48.10 -1.31
CA ILE A 659 4.62 48.90 -0.80
C ILE A 659 4.87 50.37 -1.07
N ASN A 660 6.06 50.87 -0.80
CA ASN A 660 6.44 52.29 -1.09
C ASN A 660 6.36 52.55 -2.59
N ARG A 661 6.89 51.64 -3.44
CA ARG A 661 6.79 51.75 -4.91
C ARG A 661 5.34 51.80 -5.40
N MET A 662 4.45 51.00 -4.82
CA MET A 662 3.01 51.03 -5.16
C MET A 662 2.37 52.34 -4.73
N GLN A 663 2.77 52.89 -3.57
CA GLN A 663 2.31 54.22 -3.13
C GLN A 663 2.73 55.32 -4.09
N ASP A 664 4.01 55.35 -4.49
CA ASP A 664 4.52 56.30 -5.46
C ASP A 664 3.78 56.23 -6.80
N MET A 665 3.47 55.03 -7.28
CA MET A 665 2.66 54.82 -8.48
C MET A 665 1.24 55.40 -8.31
N MET A 666 0.62 55.20 -7.15
CA MET A 666 -0.72 55.74 -6.87
C MET A 666 -0.74 57.28 -6.82
N ASP A 667 0.35 57.87 -6.31
CA ASP A 667 0.45 59.34 -6.14
C ASP A 667 0.81 60.06 -7.44
N HIS A 668 1.49 59.39 -8.39
CA HIS A 668 2.05 60.04 -9.60
C HIS A 668 1.42 59.55 -10.90
N SER A 669 0.66 58.41 -10.93
CA SER A 669 0.07 57.95 -12.20
C SER A 669 -1.24 58.71 -12.50
N GLY A 670 -1.33 59.21 -13.71
CA GLY A 670 -2.56 59.81 -14.26
C GLY A 670 -3.58 58.78 -14.77
N ASN A 671 -3.26 57.46 -14.72
CA ASN A 671 -4.09 56.40 -15.25
C ASN A 671 -4.87 55.69 -14.13
N ALA A 672 -6.18 55.88 -14.11
CA ALA A 672 -7.04 55.31 -13.07
C ALA A 672 -6.97 53.77 -12.96
N ARG A 673 -6.68 53.05 -14.07
CA ARG A 673 -6.51 51.60 -14.05
C ARG A 673 -5.20 51.18 -13.35
N GLU A 674 -4.11 51.92 -13.59
CA GLU A 674 -2.82 51.68 -12.93
C GLU A 674 -2.92 51.99 -11.43
N VAL A 675 -3.56 53.08 -11.05
CA VAL A 675 -3.80 53.41 -9.65
C VAL A 675 -4.60 52.32 -8.94
N ALA A 676 -5.67 51.82 -9.56
CA ALA A 676 -6.48 50.75 -8.97
C ALA A 676 -5.67 49.42 -8.84
N ALA A 677 -4.85 49.09 -9.84
CA ALA A 677 -3.98 47.92 -9.79
C ALA A 677 -2.90 48.06 -8.71
N ALA A 678 -2.25 49.21 -8.61
CA ALA A 678 -1.26 49.52 -7.57
C ALA A 678 -1.86 49.45 -6.17
N SER A 679 -3.07 49.97 -5.96
CA SER A 679 -3.79 49.93 -4.68
C SER A 679 -4.06 48.48 -4.27
N LYS A 680 -4.62 47.66 -5.15
CA LYS A 680 -4.89 46.24 -4.88
C LYS A 680 -3.60 45.47 -4.54
N ARG A 681 -2.52 45.75 -5.27
CA ARG A 681 -1.21 45.11 -5.04
C ARG A 681 -0.63 45.54 -3.69
N LYS A 682 -0.68 46.81 -3.36
CA LYS A 682 -0.25 47.35 -2.06
C LYS A 682 -0.96 46.69 -0.90
N ASP A 683 -2.28 46.49 -1.00
CA ASP A 683 -3.06 45.79 0.04
C ASP A 683 -2.64 44.32 0.20
N LYS A 684 -2.34 43.63 -0.88
CA LYS A 684 -1.80 42.27 -0.85
C LYS A 684 -0.44 42.24 -0.15
N LEU A 685 0.49 43.07 -0.57
CA LEU A 685 1.85 43.18 0.00
C LEU A 685 1.83 43.53 1.50
N ALA A 686 0.93 44.41 1.92
CA ALA A 686 0.76 44.75 3.34
C ALA A 686 0.30 43.57 4.18
N LYS A 687 -0.60 42.70 3.64
CA LYS A 687 -1.03 41.46 4.30
C LYS A 687 0.11 40.45 4.37
N GLN A 688 0.89 40.33 3.31
CA GLN A 688 2.06 39.43 3.25
C GLN A 688 3.14 39.88 4.25
N LEU A 689 3.43 41.19 4.32
CA LEU A 689 4.39 41.74 5.28
C LEU A 689 3.96 41.49 6.73
N LYS A 690 2.67 41.69 7.02
CA LYS A 690 2.13 41.42 8.35
C LYS A 690 2.29 39.95 8.73
N GLU A 691 1.93 39.03 7.82
CA GLU A 691 2.09 37.59 8.03
C GLU A 691 3.56 37.20 8.23
N CYS A 692 4.50 37.78 7.46
CA CYS A 692 5.93 37.58 7.67
C CYS A 692 6.42 38.00 9.05
N ARG A 693 5.94 39.14 9.57
CA ARG A 693 6.33 39.63 10.90
C ARG A 693 5.81 38.74 12.01
N GLU A 694 4.55 38.30 11.93
CA GLU A 694 3.96 37.33 12.87
C GLU A 694 4.68 35.98 12.83
N TYR A 695 5.13 35.54 11.63
CA TYR A 695 5.92 34.32 11.42
C TYR A 695 7.32 34.48 11.99
N ASP A 696 7.97 35.63 11.82
CA ASP A 696 9.30 35.91 12.35
C ASP A 696 9.37 35.78 13.87
N GLU A 697 8.31 36.17 14.60
CA GLU A 697 8.22 35.96 16.04
C GLU A 697 8.35 34.48 16.40
N LYS A 698 7.65 33.58 15.68
CA LYS A 698 7.73 32.14 15.91
C LYS A 698 9.10 31.57 15.55
N ILE A 699 9.64 31.95 14.39
CA ILE A 699 10.94 31.52 13.89
C ILE A 699 12.07 31.96 14.83
N SER A 700 11.97 33.15 15.44
CA SER A 700 13.00 33.68 16.35
C SER A 700 13.25 32.74 17.55
N HIS A 701 12.19 32.20 18.14
CA HIS A 701 12.31 31.27 19.28
C HIS A 701 12.99 29.97 18.88
N LEU A 702 12.67 29.45 17.69
CA LEU A 702 13.26 28.21 17.18
C LEU A 702 14.72 28.40 16.74
N ALA A 703 15.05 29.54 16.11
CA ALA A 703 16.41 29.88 15.71
C ALA A 703 17.33 29.98 16.93
N LEU A 704 16.89 30.63 18.01
CA LEU A 704 17.64 30.72 19.27
C LEU A 704 17.83 29.36 19.95
N SER A 705 16.90 28.44 19.74
CA SER A 705 16.95 27.09 20.33
C SER A 705 18.00 26.16 19.70
N ARG A 706 18.52 26.48 18.49
CA ARG A 706 19.53 25.69 17.76
C ARG A 706 19.24 24.18 17.83
N ILE A 707 18.05 23.79 17.40
CA ILE A 707 17.52 22.43 17.59
C ILE A 707 18.35 21.43 16.77
N GLU A 708 18.83 20.38 17.41
CA GLU A 708 19.52 19.27 16.76
C GLU A 708 18.51 18.17 16.40
N LEU A 709 18.62 17.62 15.20
CA LEU A 709 17.80 16.52 14.72
C LEU A 709 18.65 15.25 14.59
N ASP A 710 18.07 14.10 14.93
CA ASP A 710 18.62 12.79 14.62
C ASP A 710 17.76 12.12 13.52
N LEU A 711 18.35 11.84 12.36
CA LEU A 711 17.66 11.20 11.26
C LEU A 711 17.07 9.84 11.64
N ASP A 712 17.70 9.13 12.57
CA ASP A 712 17.21 7.83 13.05
C ASP A 712 15.88 7.92 13.82
N ASP A 713 15.53 9.08 14.37
CA ASP A 713 14.22 9.32 14.99
C ASP A 713 13.07 9.29 13.97
N GLY A 714 13.38 9.46 12.67
CA GLY A 714 12.45 9.50 11.56
C GLY A 714 11.71 10.83 11.44
N VAL A 715 10.99 11.00 10.31
CA VAL A 715 10.33 12.27 9.96
C VAL A 715 9.30 12.70 10.99
N LYS A 716 8.42 11.81 11.46
CA LYS A 716 7.33 12.21 12.38
C LYS A 716 7.84 12.87 13.67
N VAL A 717 8.88 12.31 14.25
CA VAL A 717 9.47 12.78 15.51
C VAL A 717 10.21 14.09 15.25
N ASN A 718 11.07 14.10 14.24
CA ASN A 718 11.87 15.28 13.89
C ASN A 718 11.03 16.48 13.44
N TYR A 719 9.91 16.25 12.75
CA TYR A 719 8.98 17.30 12.33
C TYR A 719 8.35 18.04 13.52
N ARG A 720 8.09 17.32 14.61
CA ARG A 720 7.66 17.91 15.87
C ARG A 720 8.81 18.58 16.61
N LYS A 721 9.95 17.87 16.70
CA LYS A 721 11.13 18.33 17.44
C LYS A 721 11.62 19.68 16.92
N LEU A 722 11.69 19.86 15.60
CA LEU A 722 12.09 21.13 14.97
C LEU A 722 11.18 22.31 15.35
N GLN A 723 9.90 22.06 15.60
CA GLN A 723 8.90 23.07 15.94
C GLN A 723 8.71 23.26 17.46
N THR A 724 9.55 22.63 18.29
CA THR A 724 9.49 22.73 19.75
C THR A 724 10.75 23.43 20.27
N ALA A 725 10.60 24.61 20.85
CA ALA A 725 11.71 25.38 21.43
C ALA A 725 12.25 24.73 22.69
N GLN A 726 13.41 25.18 23.18
CA GLN A 726 14.07 24.62 24.38
C GLN A 726 13.20 24.70 25.64
N ASP A 727 12.31 25.69 25.73
CA ASP A 727 11.34 25.83 26.83
C ASP A 727 10.15 24.85 26.75
N GLY A 728 10.13 23.99 25.72
CA GLY A 728 9.08 23.01 25.46
C GLY A 728 7.87 23.57 24.71
N LYS A 729 7.85 24.86 24.36
CA LYS A 729 6.73 25.49 23.66
C LYS A 729 6.77 25.13 22.17
N PHE A 730 5.61 24.74 21.64
CA PHE A 730 5.43 24.40 20.23
C PHE A 730 5.07 25.65 19.41
N TYR A 731 5.81 25.85 18.32
CA TYR A 731 5.57 26.94 17.35
C TYR A 731 5.36 26.33 15.97
N GLU A 732 4.12 26.34 15.48
CA GLU A 732 3.80 25.81 14.15
C GLU A 732 4.41 26.72 13.06
N VAL A 733 5.44 26.22 12.39
CA VAL A 733 6.17 26.92 11.32
C VAL A 733 6.29 26.08 10.03
N LEU A 734 6.02 24.78 10.11
CA LEU A 734 6.04 23.87 8.97
C LEU A 734 4.63 23.57 8.48
N ALA A 735 4.50 23.36 7.16
CA ALA A 735 3.24 23.02 6.52
C ALA A 735 2.72 21.64 6.97
N ASP A 736 1.39 21.48 7.01
CA ASP A 736 0.68 20.20 7.27
C ASP A 736 1.10 19.49 8.57
N SER A 737 1.56 20.23 9.57
CA SER A 737 2.13 19.70 10.83
C SER A 737 1.22 18.69 11.52
N LYS A 738 -0.09 18.95 11.58
CA LYS A 738 -1.09 18.08 12.24
C LYS A 738 -1.17 16.66 11.63
N ASN A 739 -0.89 16.54 10.34
CA ASN A 739 -0.99 15.27 9.62
C ASN A 739 0.35 14.51 9.53
N ILE A 740 1.48 15.22 9.76
CA ILE A 740 2.83 14.65 9.64
C ILE A 740 3.39 14.25 11.00
N MET A 741 3.23 15.07 12.03
CA MET A 741 3.82 14.84 13.36
C MET A 741 3.28 13.61 14.07
N VAL A 742 4.10 13.09 15.00
CA VAL A 742 3.63 12.14 16.02
C VAL A 742 2.54 12.79 16.87
N LYS A 743 1.39 12.11 17.00
CA LYS A 743 0.34 12.55 17.93
C LYS A 743 0.81 12.33 19.36
N GLU A 744 0.57 13.32 20.25
CA GLU A 744 0.78 13.10 21.67
C GLU A 744 -0.08 11.92 22.14
N LYS A 745 0.58 10.96 22.82
CA LYS A 745 -0.19 9.98 23.60
C LYS A 745 -0.86 10.75 24.73
N LYS A 746 -2.18 10.89 24.67
CA LYS A 746 -2.99 11.42 25.78
C LYS A 746 -2.86 10.52 26.99
#